data_b5f21dc6b3a9a4d744a7ec394306dccc
#
_entry.id   b5f21dc6b3a9a4d744a7ec394306dccc
#
_cell.length_a   1.000
_cell.length_b   1.000
_cell.length_c   1.000
_cell.angle_alpha   90.00
_cell.angle_beta   90.00
_cell.angle_gamma   90.00
#
_symmetry.space_group_name_H-M   'P 1'
#
loop_
_entity.id
_entity.type
_entity.pdbx_description
1 polymer ?
#
loop_
_entity_poly.entity_id
_entity_poly.type
_entity_poly.pdbx_seq_one_letter_code
_entity_poly.pdbx_strand_id
1 'polypeptide(L)'
;MSKELSPKYNPAEVEAGRYQKWLDADVFKPSGDQKAKPYSIVIPPPNVTGKLHLGHAWDTTLQDIIIRQKRMQGFDTLWLPGMDHAGIATQAKVEERLRGEGISRYDLGREKFLEKVWEWKDEYATTIKEQWGKMGLSVDYSRERFTLDEGLSKAVRKVFVDLYKKGWIYRGEFIINWDPAARTALSDIEVIHKDVEGAFYHMNYMLEDGSRALEVATTRPETMFGDVAVAVNPEDPRYKDLIGKNVILPIANKLIPIVGDEHADPEFGTGVVKITPAHDPNDFLVGQRHNLPQVNVMNDDGTMNDLAFEFAGMDRFEARKAVVAKLEEIGALVKIEKRVHSVGHSERTGVVVEPRLSTQWFVKMDQLAKNAIANQDTEDKVEFYPPRFNDTFLQWMENVHDWVISRQLWWGHQIPAWYNAEGEMYVGEEAPEGDGWTQDEDVLDTWFSSALWPFSTMGWPDVDSEDFKRYFPTSTLVTGYDIIFFWVSRMIFQSLEFTGRQPFQNVLIHGLIRDEQGRKMSKSLGNGIDPMDVIEKYGADALRWFLSNGSAPGQDVRFSYEKMDASWNFINKIWNISRYILMNNEGLTLEQATANVEKVVNKEAGNVTDRWILHNLNETIGKVTENFDKFEFGVAGHILYNFIWDEFADWYVELTKEVLYSDNEEEKVITRSVLLYTLDKILRLLHPIMPFVTEEIFGQISEGSIVIAEYPTVNPAFEDLVAHTGVESLKDLIRAVRNARAEVNVAPSKPITILVKTSDSDLEAFFNSNVNYIKRFTNPEHLEIASNIPAPELAMSSVITGAEIYLPLADLLNVEEELARLDKELAKWQKELDMVGKKLSNERFVANAKPEVVQKERDKQADYKAKYDATVARIDEMKKLVK
;
A
#
# COMPACT_ATOMS: atom_id res chain seq x y z
N MET A 1 41.75 -5.89 9.62
CA MET A 1 41.90 -5.74 8.17
C MET A 1 40.49 -5.55 7.60
N SER A 2 40.18 -4.35 7.11
CA SER A 2 38.93 -4.10 6.42
C SER A 2 38.87 -4.96 5.18
N LYS A 3 37.79 -5.73 5.03
CA LYS A 3 37.54 -6.53 3.86
C LYS A 3 37.14 -5.57 2.74
N GLU A 4 37.95 -5.40 1.71
CA GLU A 4 37.57 -4.53 0.58
C GLU A 4 36.20 -4.88 0.04
N LEU A 5 35.40 -3.88 -0.33
CA LEU A 5 34.13 -4.10 -1.02
C LEU A 5 34.36 -4.85 -2.33
N SER A 6 33.55 -5.85 -2.60
CA SER A 6 33.62 -6.63 -3.83
C SER A 6 33.44 -5.73 -5.07
N PRO A 7 34.04 -6.10 -6.24
CA PRO A 7 33.94 -5.29 -7.47
C PRO A 7 32.53 -5.09 -7.97
N LYS A 8 31.58 -5.96 -7.60
CA LYS A 8 30.17 -5.87 -7.95
C LYS A 8 29.31 -6.02 -6.72
N TYR A 9 28.25 -5.26 -6.67
CA TYR A 9 27.21 -5.44 -5.65
C TYR A 9 26.55 -6.81 -5.82
N ASN A 10 26.54 -7.58 -4.73
CA ASN A 10 25.84 -8.85 -4.64
C ASN A 10 24.98 -8.87 -3.37
N PRO A 11 23.64 -8.70 -3.50
CA PRO A 11 22.76 -8.65 -2.32
C PRO A 11 22.84 -9.91 -1.46
N ALA A 12 22.98 -11.09 -2.07
CA ALA A 12 23.06 -12.34 -1.32
C ALA A 12 24.27 -12.39 -0.37
N GLU A 13 25.41 -11.83 -0.76
CA GLU A 13 26.61 -11.74 0.08
C GLU A 13 26.45 -10.69 1.20
N VAL A 14 25.82 -9.55 0.86
CA VAL A 14 25.60 -8.42 1.80
C VAL A 14 24.60 -8.79 2.89
N GLU A 15 23.56 -9.53 2.54
CA GLU A 15 22.47 -9.93 3.44
C GLU A 15 22.80 -11.17 4.28
N ALA A 16 23.73 -12.03 3.82
CA ALA A 16 24.06 -13.30 4.48
C ALA A 16 24.47 -13.12 5.95
N GLY A 17 23.68 -13.68 6.87
CA GLY A 17 23.95 -13.65 8.31
C GLY A 17 23.87 -12.26 8.96
N ARG A 18 23.56 -11.21 8.20
CA ARG A 18 23.48 -9.83 8.71
C ARG A 18 22.40 -9.67 9.77
N TYR A 19 21.20 -10.18 9.47
CA TYR A 19 20.07 -10.07 10.38
C TYR A 19 20.33 -10.73 11.75
N GLN A 20 20.95 -11.92 11.75
CA GLN A 20 21.33 -12.59 13.00
C GLN A 20 22.33 -11.78 13.81
N LYS A 21 23.30 -11.12 13.16
CA LYS A 21 24.26 -10.24 13.87
C LYS A 21 23.58 -9.06 14.54
N TRP A 22 22.55 -8.48 13.95
CA TRP A 22 21.78 -7.42 14.60
C TRP A 22 21.00 -7.94 15.80
N LEU A 23 20.40 -9.13 15.69
CA LEU A 23 19.69 -9.76 16.80
C LEU A 23 20.64 -10.09 17.96
N ASP A 24 21.79 -10.67 17.67
CA ASP A 24 22.80 -11.03 18.66
C ASP A 24 23.39 -9.79 19.38
N ALA A 25 23.43 -8.66 18.70
CA ALA A 25 23.89 -7.38 19.24
C ALA A 25 22.79 -6.58 19.97
N ASP A 26 21.56 -7.10 20.04
CA ASP A 26 20.40 -6.46 20.68
C ASP A 26 20.09 -5.02 20.18
N VAL A 27 20.49 -4.66 18.96
CA VAL A 27 20.36 -3.28 18.43
C VAL A 27 18.92 -2.88 18.08
N PHE A 28 17.98 -3.81 18.16
CA PHE A 28 16.55 -3.57 17.88
C PHE A 28 15.71 -3.33 19.14
N LYS A 29 16.29 -3.60 20.31
CA LYS A 29 15.61 -3.36 21.59
C LYS A 29 15.52 -1.87 21.90
N PRO A 30 14.52 -1.45 22.68
CA PRO A 30 14.51 -0.10 23.25
C PRO A 30 15.82 0.21 23.98
N SER A 31 16.24 1.47 23.92
CA SER A 31 17.48 1.90 24.60
C SER A 31 17.39 1.82 26.13
N GLY A 32 16.19 1.89 26.67
CA GLY A 32 15.94 1.95 28.12
C GLY A 32 16.33 3.31 28.76
N ASP A 33 16.78 4.27 27.95
CA ASP A 33 17.07 5.61 28.45
C ASP A 33 15.79 6.36 28.80
N GLN A 34 15.55 6.52 30.09
CA GLN A 34 14.37 7.21 30.61
C GLN A 34 14.32 8.71 30.25
N LYS A 35 15.46 9.30 29.85
CA LYS A 35 15.52 10.70 29.40
C LYS A 35 15.16 10.84 27.92
N ALA A 36 15.32 9.77 27.14
CA ALA A 36 14.93 9.75 25.75
C ALA A 36 13.40 9.73 25.61
N LYS A 37 12.88 10.45 24.61
CA LYS A 37 11.46 10.43 24.29
C LYS A 37 11.06 9.05 23.73
N PRO A 38 10.01 8.41 24.23
CA PRO A 38 9.57 7.12 23.70
C PRO A 38 8.94 7.29 22.30
N TYR A 39 9.13 6.30 21.46
CA TYR A 39 8.43 6.15 20.19
C TYR A 39 8.07 4.68 19.97
N SER A 40 6.79 4.40 19.76
CA SER A 40 6.33 3.02 19.69
C SER A 40 5.42 2.78 18.50
N ILE A 41 5.57 1.59 17.91
CA ILE A 41 4.68 1.02 16.91
C ILE A 41 4.37 -0.41 17.36
N VAL A 42 3.11 -0.82 17.28
CA VAL A 42 2.72 -2.23 17.30
C VAL A 42 2.51 -2.67 15.85
N ILE A 43 3.11 -3.79 15.47
CA ILE A 43 2.96 -4.31 14.12
C ILE A 43 1.48 -4.66 13.87
N PRO A 44 0.88 -4.37 12.70
CA PRO A 44 -0.36 -5.02 12.31
C PRO A 44 -0.13 -6.53 12.31
N PRO A 45 -0.74 -7.27 13.24
CA PRO A 45 -0.37 -8.67 13.42
C PRO A 45 -0.84 -9.49 12.21
N PRO A 46 0.07 -10.07 11.41
CA PRO A 46 -0.34 -10.87 10.27
C PRO A 46 -1.09 -12.11 10.74
N ASN A 47 -2.07 -12.50 9.94
CA ASN A 47 -2.82 -13.71 10.12
C ASN A 47 -1.94 -14.95 9.89
N VAL A 48 -1.97 -15.92 10.80
CA VAL A 48 -1.23 -17.19 10.66
C VAL A 48 -1.85 -18.14 9.62
N THR A 49 -2.35 -17.60 8.51
CA THR A 49 -3.03 -18.33 7.44
C THR A 49 -2.13 -18.78 6.30
N GLY A 50 -0.88 -18.37 6.30
CA GLY A 50 0.08 -18.69 5.26
C GLY A 50 1.26 -17.72 5.22
N LYS A 51 2.00 -17.76 4.12
CA LYS A 51 3.13 -16.85 3.85
C LYS A 51 2.66 -15.41 3.64
N LEU A 52 3.52 -14.46 3.99
CA LEU A 52 3.31 -13.04 3.72
C LEU A 52 3.38 -12.76 2.23
N HIS A 53 2.65 -11.75 1.77
CA HIS A 53 2.62 -11.25 0.40
C HIS A 53 3.17 -9.81 0.31
N LEU A 54 3.27 -9.24 -0.90
CA LEU A 54 3.82 -7.90 -1.13
C LEU A 54 3.14 -6.79 -0.32
N GLY A 55 1.84 -6.90 -0.04
CA GLY A 55 1.13 -5.93 0.81
C GLY A 55 1.69 -5.89 2.22
N HIS A 56 1.97 -7.05 2.82
CA HIS A 56 2.63 -7.13 4.14
C HIS A 56 4.06 -6.58 4.08
N ALA A 57 4.79 -6.88 3.00
CA ALA A 57 6.15 -6.36 2.82
C ALA A 57 6.15 -4.83 2.74
N TRP A 58 5.15 -4.24 2.10
CA TRP A 58 5.00 -2.79 2.03
C TRP A 58 4.67 -2.18 3.39
N ASP A 59 3.62 -2.69 4.04
CA ASP A 59 3.18 -2.25 5.36
C ASP A 59 4.33 -2.25 6.38
N THR A 60 5.05 -3.36 6.48
CA THR A 60 6.18 -3.49 7.43
C THR A 60 7.40 -2.68 7.02
N THR A 61 7.65 -2.45 5.73
CA THR A 61 8.73 -1.57 5.26
C THR A 61 8.51 -0.13 5.72
N LEU A 62 7.29 0.40 5.61
CA LEU A 62 6.97 1.75 6.07
C LEU A 62 7.19 1.91 7.58
N GLN A 63 6.78 0.92 8.36
CA GLN A 63 7.01 0.91 9.81
C GLN A 63 8.49 0.88 10.16
N ASP A 64 9.27 0.02 9.49
CA ASP A 64 10.70 -0.12 9.75
C ASP A 64 11.47 1.16 9.42
N ILE A 65 11.09 1.86 8.34
CA ILE A 65 11.66 3.16 7.99
C ILE A 65 11.47 4.16 9.14
N ILE A 66 10.26 4.25 9.67
CA ILE A 66 9.94 5.15 10.78
C ILE A 66 10.76 4.79 12.02
N ILE A 67 10.74 3.52 12.42
CA ILE A 67 11.43 3.05 13.63
C ILE A 67 12.94 3.24 13.51
N ARG A 68 13.55 2.92 12.36
CA ARG A 68 14.99 3.11 12.17
C ARG A 68 15.38 4.57 12.22
N GLN A 69 14.63 5.46 11.57
CA GLN A 69 14.88 6.89 11.65
C GLN A 69 14.76 7.40 13.09
N LYS A 70 13.69 7.07 13.80
CA LYS A 70 13.47 7.52 15.19
C LYS A 70 14.55 6.97 16.15
N ARG A 71 14.97 5.72 15.96
CA ARG A 71 16.09 5.14 16.73
C ARG A 71 17.38 5.94 16.53
N MET A 72 17.72 6.23 15.28
CA MET A 72 18.93 7.03 14.97
C MET A 72 18.80 8.49 15.46
N GLN A 73 17.58 9.04 15.58
CA GLN A 73 17.33 10.35 16.19
C GLN A 73 17.39 10.35 17.72
N GLY A 74 17.69 9.21 18.33
CA GLY A 74 17.87 9.08 19.79
C GLY A 74 16.59 8.86 20.59
N PHE A 75 15.46 8.52 19.93
CA PHE A 75 14.27 8.10 20.65
C PHE A 75 14.47 6.72 21.27
N ASP A 76 13.78 6.48 22.40
CA ASP A 76 13.64 5.16 22.99
C ASP A 76 12.53 4.41 22.23
N THR A 77 12.93 3.65 21.20
CA THR A 77 12.00 3.06 20.24
C THR A 77 11.59 1.65 20.64
N LEU A 78 10.28 1.39 20.59
CA LEU A 78 9.71 0.04 20.66
C LEU A 78 8.94 -0.27 19.37
N TRP A 79 9.36 -1.28 18.62
CA TRP A 79 8.53 -1.90 17.58
C TRP A 79 8.17 -3.32 18.00
N LEU A 80 6.94 -3.48 18.46
CA LEU A 80 6.41 -4.72 19.04
C LEU A 80 5.90 -5.64 17.94
N PRO A 81 6.49 -6.84 17.76
CA PRO A 81 6.01 -7.82 16.80
C PRO A 81 4.92 -8.72 17.39
N GLY A 82 4.16 -9.34 16.52
CA GLY A 82 3.20 -10.36 16.89
C GLY A 82 2.35 -10.82 15.73
N MET A 83 1.42 -11.73 16.02
CA MET A 83 0.58 -12.38 15.02
C MET A 83 -0.85 -12.52 15.52
N ASP A 84 -1.79 -12.57 14.56
CA ASP A 84 -3.21 -12.79 14.84
C ASP A 84 -3.59 -14.26 14.57
N HIS A 85 -4.41 -14.82 15.45
CA HIS A 85 -4.94 -16.17 15.30
C HIS A 85 -5.92 -16.30 14.12
N ALA A 86 -6.54 -15.20 13.68
CA ALA A 86 -7.38 -15.12 12.48
C ALA A 86 -8.49 -16.20 12.42
N GLY A 87 -9.31 -16.26 13.43
CA GLY A 87 -10.38 -17.26 13.67
C GLY A 87 -10.88 -18.06 12.46
N ILE A 88 -11.80 -17.48 11.66
CA ILE A 88 -12.40 -18.15 10.50
C ILE A 88 -11.34 -18.58 9.48
N ALA A 89 -10.41 -17.68 9.16
CA ALA A 89 -9.47 -17.90 8.06
C ALA A 89 -8.47 -19.03 8.38
N THR A 90 -7.92 -19.05 9.59
CA THR A 90 -6.99 -20.11 10.03
C THR A 90 -7.70 -21.44 10.17
N GLN A 91 -8.89 -21.47 10.81
CA GLN A 91 -9.67 -22.69 10.92
C GLN A 91 -10.00 -23.28 9.55
N ALA A 92 -10.46 -22.47 8.60
CA ALA A 92 -10.76 -22.89 7.24
C ALA A 92 -9.55 -23.52 6.53
N LYS A 93 -8.34 -22.98 6.75
CA LYS A 93 -7.10 -23.51 6.18
C LYS A 93 -6.70 -24.86 6.77
N VAL A 94 -6.86 -25.03 8.06
CA VAL A 94 -6.61 -26.33 8.72
C VAL A 94 -7.63 -27.37 8.29
N GLU A 95 -8.91 -27.01 8.21
CA GLU A 95 -9.97 -27.89 7.68
C GLU A 95 -9.72 -28.27 6.21
N GLU A 96 -9.23 -27.35 5.38
CA GLU A 96 -8.84 -27.63 3.99
C GLU A 96 -7.69 -28.65 3.94
N ARG A 97 -6.66 -28.52 4.78
CA ARG A 97 -5.54 -29.48 4.88
C ARG A 97 -6.05 -30.85 5.32
N LEU A 98 -6.84 -30.91 6.37
CA LEU A 98 -7.40 -32.17 6.89
C LEU A 98 -8.34 -32.87 5.89
N ARG A 99 -9.15 -32.11 5.16
CA ARG A 99 -10.01 -32.61 4.08
C ARG A 99 -9.20 -33.28 2.97
N GLY A 100 -8.02 -32.71 2.63
CA GLY A 100 -7.07 -33.35 1.71
C GLY A 100 -6.58 -34.72 2.22
N GLU A 101 -6.59 -34.92 3.52
CA GLU A 101 -6.25 -36.23 4.19
C GLU A 101 -7.48 -37.11 4.43
N GLY A 102 -8.68 -36.66 4.03
CA GLY A 102 -9.94 -37.37 4.24
C GLY A 102 -10.49 -37.31 5.66
N ILE A 103 -10.06 -36.32 6.45
CA ILE A 103 -10.41 -36.15 7.86
C ILE A 103 -11.29 -34.92 8.04
N SER A 104 -12.40 -35.04 8.77
CA SER A 104 -13.22 -33.91 9.23
C SER A 104 -12.83 -33.51 10.65
N ARG A 105 -12.99 -32.21 11.01
CA ARG A 105 -12.83 -31.76 12.39
C ARG A 105 -13.74 -32.52 13.38
N TYR A 106 -14.91 -32.95 12.92
CA TYR A 106 -15.85 -33.70 13.73
C TYR A 106 -15.36 -35.12 14.03
N ASP A 107 -14.54 -35.71 13.16
CA ASP A 107 -13.90 -37.00 13.40
C ASP A 107 -12.85 -36.93 14.52
N LEU A 108 -12.17 -35.77 14.62
CA LEU A 108 -11.15 -35.53 15.64
C LEU A 108 -11.74 -35.12 17.00
N GLY A 109 -12.85 -34.37 17.00
CA GLY A 109 -13.33 -33.62 18.15
C GLY A 109 -12.53 -32.35 18.42
N ARG A 110 -13.08 -31.47 19.28
CA ARG A 110 -12.57 -30.11 19.52
C ARG A 110 -11.10 -30.08 19.96
N GLU A 111 -10.73 -30.87 20.95
CA GLU A 111 -9.38 -30.88 21.53
C GLU A 111 -8.31 -31.27 20.51
N LYS A 112 -8.46 -32.38 19.82
CA LYS A 112 -7.50 -32.84 18.81
C LYS A 112 -7.46 -31.93 17.57
N PHE A 113 -8.60 -31.36 17.20
CA PHE A 113 -8.63 -30.38 16.13
C PHE A 113 -7.83 -29.13 16.51
N LEU A 114 -7.98 -28.61 17.73
CA LEU A 114 -7.21 -27.46 18.22
C LEU A 114 -5.70 -27.74 18.27
N GLU A 115 -5.29 -28.98 18.64
CA GLU A 115 -3.88 -29.38 18.54
C GLU A 115 -3.35 -29.23 17.12
N LYS A 116 -4.13 -29.61 16.09
CA LYS A 116 -3.77 -29.42 14.68
C LYS A 116 -3.68 -27.95 14.26
N VAL A 117 -4.53 -27.10 14.82
CA VAL A 117 -4.48 -25.66 14.54
C VAL A 117 -3.25 -25.03 15.20
N TRP A 118 -2.87 -25.44 16.41
CA TRP A 118 -1.64 -24.99 17.06
C TRP A 118 -0.39 -25.44 16.30
N GLU A 119 -0.34 -26.69 15.79
CA GLU A 119 0.75 -27.15 14.91
C GLU A 119 0.87 -26.27 13.65
N TRP A 120 -0.26 -25.95 13.02
CA TRP A 120 -0.34 -25.04 11.87
C TRP A 120 0.19 -23.64 12.21
N LYS A 121 -0.24 -23.07 13.34
CA LYS A 121 0.20 -21.77 13.81
C LYS A 121 1.71 -21.71 14.01
N ASP A 122 2.30 -22.75 14.64
CA ASP A 122 3.74 -22.79 14.89
C ASP A 122 4.55 -22.89 13.59
N GLU A 123 4.10 -23.67 12.61
CA GLU A 123 4.68 -23.77 11.27
C GLU A 123 4.71 -22.41 10.58
N TYR A 124 3.57 -21.72 10.50
CA TYR A 124 3.49 -20.44 9.78
C TYR A 124 4.06 -19.27 10.58
N ALA A 125 4.02 -19.29 11.89
CA ALA A 125 4.71 -18.30 12.71
C ALA A 125 6.22 -18.33 12.46
N THR A 126 6.81 -19.51 12.35
CA THR A 126 8.23 -19.67 12.00
C THR A 126 8.52 -19.11 10.60
N THR A 127 7.70 -19.47 9.61
CA THR A 127 7.83 -18.96 8.23
C THR A 127 7.73 -17.43 8.17
N ILE A 128 6.78 -16.84 8.87
CA ILE A 128 6.61 -15.37 8.92
C ILE A 128 7.83 -14.69 9.53
N LYS A 129 8.39 -15.22 10.62
CA LYS A 129 9.61 -14.68 11.23
C LYS A 129 10.83 -14.79 10.31
N GLU A 130 10.95 -15.87 9.55
CA GLU A 130 11.98 -16.00 8.52
C GLU A 130 11.82 -14.94 7.41
N GLN A 131 10.59 -14.69 6.97
CA GLN A 131 10.30 -13.64 5.98
C GLN A 131 10.63 -12.24 6.53
N TRP A 132 10.28 -11.95 7.78
CA TRP A 132 10.66 -10.70 8.46
C TRP A 132 12.19 -10.53 8.55
N GLY A 133 12.90 -11.61 8.84
CA GLY A 133 14.37 -11.61 8.86
C GLY A 133 14.99 -11.29 7.51
N LYS A 134 14.45 -11.88 6.43
CA LYS A 134 14.87 -11.58 5.05
C LYS A 134 14.56 -10.15 4.63
N MET A 135 13.45 -9.58 5.12
CA MET A 135 13.10 -8.17 4.92
C MET A 135 13.97 -7.22 5.76
N GLY A 136 14.65 -7.71 6.78
CA GLY A 136 15.48 -6.92 7.68
C GLY A 136 14.69 -6.09 8.70
N LEU A 137 13.53 -6.55 9.16
CA LEU A 137 12.68 -5.79 10.07
C LEU A 137 13.28 -5.67 11.47
N SER A 138 13.36 -4.45 11.98
CA SER A 138 14.00 -4.14 13.27
C SER A 138 13.05 -4.25 14.47
N VAL A 139 12.32 -5.36 14.56
CA VAL A 139 11.36 -5.66 15.64
C VAL A 139 12.06 -6.19 16.91
N ASP A 140 11.47 -5.93 18.06
CA ASP A 140 11.93 -6.48 19.35
C ASP A 140 11.23 -7.81 19.67
N TYR A 141 11.81 -8.93 19.29
CA TYR A 141 11.27 -10.26 19.56
C TYR A 141 11.14 -10.62 21.04
N SER A 142 11.81 -9.93 21.95
CA SER A 142 11.63 -10.17 23.38
C SER A 142 10.25 -9.78 23.90
N ARG A 143 9.51 -9.01 23.09
CA ARG A 143 8.13 -8.56 23.35
C ARG A 143 7.11 -9.12 22.34
N GLU A 144 7.49 -10.19 21.63
CA GLU A 144 6.57 -10.86 20.68
C GLU A 144 5.29 -11.32 21.39
N ARG A 145 4.14 -11.01 20.76
CA ARG A 145 2.81 -11.38 21.27
C ARG A 145 2.01 -12.16 20.22
N PHE A 146 1.04 -12.89 20.72
CA PHE A 146 0.05 -13.63 19.93
C PHE A 146 -1.33 -13.39 20.50
N THR A 147 -2.33 -13.18 19.64
CA THR A 147 -3.69 -12.79 20.09
C THR A 147 -4.37 -13.82 20.97
N LEU A 148 -3.92 -15.09 20.97
CA LEU A 148 -4.40 -16.16 21.88
C LEU A 148 -3.43 -16.46 23.03
N ASP A 149 -2.38 -15.65 23.26
CA ASP A 149 -1.54 -15.84 24.43
C ASP A 149 -2.33 -15.56 25.73
N GLU A 150 -1.81 -16.01 26.84
CA GLU A 150 -2.51 -15.95 28.14
C GLU A 150 -2.84 -14.51 28.55
N GLY A 151 -1.89 -13.57 28.37
CA GLY A 151 -2.08 -12.18 28.76
C GLY A 151 -3.15 -11.49 27.91
N LEU A 152 -3.13 -11.69 26.59
CA LEU A 152 -4.15 -11.16 25.69
C LEU A 152 -5.51 -11.82 25.91
N SER A 153 -5.54 -13.12 26.19
CA SER A 153 -6.78 -13.85 26.52
C SER A 153 -7.43 -13.32 27.80
N LYS A 154 -6.64 -12.97 28.81
CA LYS A 154 -7.13 -12.30 30.03
C LYS A 154 -7.73 -10.95 29.72
N ALA A 155 -7.08 -10.13 28.88
CA ALA A 155 -7.60 -8.85 28.45
C ALA A 155 -8.96 -8.99 27.72
N VAL A 156 -9.07 -9.97 26.81
CA VAL A 156 -10.30 -10.25 26.07
C VAL A 156 -11.46 -10.62 27.01
N ARG A 157 -11.22 -11.53 27.97
CA ARG A 157 -12.25 -11.92 28.95
C ARG A 157 -12.71 -10.71 29.77
N LYS A 158 -11.76 -9.89 30.25
CA LYS A 158 -12.09 -8.69 30.99
C LYS A 158 -12.96 -7.72 30.18
N VAL A 159 -12.59 -7.44 28.94
CA VAL A 159 -13.35 -6.55 28.05
C VAL A 159 -14.79 -7.08 27.85
N PHE A 160 -14.93 -8.36 27.55
CA PHE A 160 -16.25 -8.98 27.38
C PHE A 160 -17.12 -8.83 28.64
N VAL A 161 -16.58 -9.20 29.79
CA VAL A 161 -17.31 -9.17 31.06
C VAL A 161 -17.67 -7.74 31.46
N ASP A 162 -16.77 -6.77 31.28
CA ASP A 162 -17.04 -5.38 31.62
C ASP A 162 -18.11 -4.76 30.71
N LEU A 163 -18.07 -5.02 29.40
CA LEU A 163 -19.11 -4.59 28.47
C LEU A 163 -20.47 -5.27 28.74
N TYR A 164 -20.45 -6.54 29.13
CA TYR A 164 -21.66 -7.24 29.53
C TYR A 164 -22.29 -6.62 30.78
N LYS A 165 -21.49 -6.35 31.82
CA LYS A 165 -21.96 -5.70 33.06
C LYS A 165 -22.56 -4.30 32.82
N LYS A 166 -22.06 -3.59 31.80
CA LYS A 166 -22.61 -2.30 31.34
C LYS A 166 -23.90 -2.44 30.53
N GLY A 167 -24.30 -3.66 30.17
CA GLY A 167 -25.43 -3.95 29.28
C GLY A 167 -25.16 -3.57 27.82
N TRP A 168 -23.88 -3.45 27.42
CA TRP A 168 -23.48 -3.18 26.05
C TRP A 168 -23.16 -4.44 25.27
N ILE A 169 -22.87 -5.56 25.93
CA ILE A 169 -22.93 -6.86 25.32
C ILE A 169 -24.24 -7.54 25.71
N TYR A 170 -24.92 -8.13 24.76
CA TYR A 170 -26.18 -8.85 24.95
C TYR A 170 -26.28 -10.04 24.02
N ARG A 171 -27.12 -11.01 24.37
CA ARG A 171 -27.44 -12.17 23.56
C ARG A 171 -28.86 -12.05 23.07
N GLY A 172 -29.08 -12.22 21.76
CA GLY A 172 -30.40 -12.07 21.17
C GLY A 172 -30.54 -12.83 19.85
N GLU A 173 -31.77 -12.98 19.43
CA GLU A 173 -32.14 -13.65 18.19
C GLU A 173 -32.48 -12.63 17.12
N PHE A 174 -31.70 -12.59 16.04
CA PHE A 174 -31.83 -11.66 14.92
C PHE A 174 -31.50 -12.33 13.60
N ILE A 175 -31.93 -11.73 12.50
CA ILE A 175 -31.44 -12.09 11.18
C ILE A 175 -30.00 -11.60 11.06
N ILE A 176 -29.11 -12.54 10.78
CA ILE A 176 -27.67 -12.30 10.60
C ILE A 176 -27.22 -12.82 9.25
N ASN A 177 -26.09 -12.36 8.78
CA ASN A 177 -25.41 -12.93 7.63
C ASN A 177 -24.75 -14.26 8.03
N TRP A 178 -25.08 -15.34 7.33
CA TRP A 178 -24.57 -16.67 7.61
C TRP A 178 -23.72 -17.18 6.44
N ASP A 179 -22.53 -17.69 6.76
CA ASP A 179 -21.67 -18.38 5.81
C ASP A 179 -21.93 -19.91 5.90
N PRO A 180 -22.62 -20.51 4.91
CA PRO A 180 -22.96 -21.93 4.98
C PRO A 180 -21.76 -22.86 4.73
N ALA A 181 -20.69 -22.39 4.11
CA ALA A 181 -19.47 -23.18 3.91
C ALA A 181 -18.63 -23.23 5.20
N ALA A 182 -18.46 -22.10 5.88
CA ALA A 182 -17.79 -22.02 7.18
C ALA A 182 -18.72 -22.40 8.34
N ARG A 183 -20.04 -22.44 8.12
CA ARG A 183 -21.10 -22.71 9.13
C ARG A 183 -21.00 -21.75 10.32
N THR A 184 -20.90 -20.47 10.04
CA THR A 184 -20.75 -19.43 11.07
C THR A 184 -21.38 -18.11 10.67
N ALA A 185 -21.72 -17.29 11.67
CA ALA A 185 -22.16 -15.92 11.47
C ALA A 185 -21.03 -15.03 10.91
N LEU A 186 -21.42 -14.03 10.14
CA LEU A 186 -20.56 -12.97 9.60
C LEU A 186 -21.08 -11.61 10.07
N SER A 187 -20.18 -10.66 10.22
CA SER A 187 -20.52 -9.24 10.32
C SER A 187 -20.91 -8.69 8.94
N ASP A 188 -21.71 -7.63 8.87
CA ASP A 188 -22.16 -7.01 7.61
C ASP A 188 -20.99 -6.61 6.70
N ILE A 189 -19.89 -6.16 7.28
CA ILE A 189 -18.68 -5.74 6.57
C ILE A 189 -17.88 -6.91 5.97
N GLU A 190 -18.12 -8.17 6.41
CA GLU A 190 -17.52 -9.38 5.85
C GLU A 190 -18.31 -9.87 4.61
N VAL A 191 -19.32 -9.11 4.17
CA VAL A 191 -20.17 -9.44 3.03
C VAL A 191 -19.82 -8.54 1.85
N ILE A 192 -19.32 -9.16 0.77
CA ILE A 192 -19.00 -8.46 -0.49
C ILE A 192 -20.16 -8.64 -1.46
N HIS A 193 -20.76 -7.54 -1.89
CA HIS A 193 -21.83 -7.57 -2.87
C HIS A 193 -21.28 -7.67 -4.29
N LYS A 194 -21.81 -8.62 -5.06
CA LYS A 194 -21.47 -8.85 -6.48
C LYS A 194 -22.73 -8.88 -7.31
N ASP A 195 -22.66 -8.27 -8.48
CA ASP A 195 -23.72 -8.37 -9.46
C ASP A 195 -23.69 -9.75 -10.12
N VAL A 196 -24.81 -10.48 -10.00
CA VAL A 196 -24.97 -11.82 -10.56
C VAL A 196 -26.20 -11.89 -11.44
N GLU A 197 -26.14 -12.74 -12.47
CA GLU A 197 -27.32 -13.09 -13.26
C GLU A 197 -28.26 -13.95 -12.42
N GLY A 198 -29.50 -13.54 -12.32
CA GLY A 198 -30.57 -14.24 -11.60
C GLY A 198 -31.91 -13.97 -12.25
N ALA A 199 -32.99 -14.22 -11.51
CA ALA A 199 -34.34 -13.97 -11.99
C ALA A 199 -35.27 -13.61 -10.85
N PHE A 200 -36.37 -12.89 -11.18
CA PHE A 200 -37.57 -12.91 -10.37
C PHE A 200 -38.48 -14.06 -10.86
N TYR A 201 -38.87 -14.85 -9.88
CA TYR A 201 -39.83 -15.92 -10.07
C TYR A 201 -41.19 -15.43 -9.57
N HIS A 202 -42.14 -15.29 -10.47
CA HIS A 202 -43.51 -14.86 -10.21
C HIS A 202 -44.38 -16.05 -9.99
N MET A 203 -45.10 -16.09 -8.89
CA MET A 203 -45.97 -17.22 -8.53
C MET A 203 -47.27 -16.76 -7.91
N ASN A 204 -48.34 -17.56 -8.08
CA ASN A 204 -49.66 -17.31 -7.57
C ASN A 204 -49.89 -17.99 -6.22
N TYR A 205 -50.33 -17.18 -5.24
CA TYR A 205 -50.88 -17.67 -3.98
C TYR A 205 -52.38 -17.48 -4.02
N MET A 206 -53.13 -18.59 -4.07
CA MET A 206 -54.61 -18.58 -4.16
C MET A 206 -55.21 -18.15 -2.86
N LEU A 207 -56.27 -17.33 -2.89
CA LEU A 207 -57.12 -17.09 -1.70
C LEU A 207 -57.69 -18.43 -1.23
N GLU A 208 -57.95 -18.57 0.06
CA GLU A 208 -58.53 -19.76 0.70
C GLU A 208 -59.81 -20.21 0.06
N ASP A 209 -60.63 -19.22 -0.40
CA ASP A 209 -61.91 -19.48 -1.05
C ASP A 209 -61.80 -19.81 -2.58
N GLY A 210 -60.58 -19.77 -3.11
CA GLY A 210 -60.30 -20.06 -4.52
C GLY A 210 -60.75 -18.97 -5.49
N SER A 211 -61.24 -17.79 -5.01
CA SER A 211 -61.83 -16.77 -5.85
C SER A 211 -60.80 -15.94 -6.63
N ARG A 212 -59.60 -15.83 -6.11
CA ARG A 212 -58.54 -14.97 -6.70
C ARG A 212 -57.15 -15.47 -6.29
N ALA A 213 -56.18 -15.28 -7.19
CA ALA A 213 -54.76 -15.45 -6.89
C ALA A 213 -54.10 -14.08 -6.59
N LEU A 214 -53.17 -14.09 -5.65
CA LEU A 214 -52.22 -13.00 -5.40
C LEU A 214 -50.88 -13.38 -6.02
N GLU A 215 -50.39 -12.55 -6.93
CA GLU A 215 -49.07 -12.78 -7.56
C GLU A 215 -47.97 -12.21 -6.69
N VAL A 216 -47.03 -13.04 -6.26
CA VAL A 216 -45.81 -12.64 -5.56
C VAL A 216 -44.59 -12.89 -6.44
N ALA A 217 -43.54 -12.12 -6.25
CA ALA A 217 -42.31 -12.27 -6.98
C ALA A 217 -41.11 -12.33 -6.00
N THR A 218 -40.21 -13.30 -6.21
CA THR A 218 -39.02 -13.48 -5.38
C THR A 218 -37.80 -13.90 -6.20
N THR A 219 -36.63 -13.52 -5.76
CA THR A 219 -35.37 -14.05 -6.30
C THR A 219 -34.98 -15.38 -5.67
N ARG A 220 -35.64 -15.78 -4.57
CA ARG A 220 -35.30 -16.93 -3.74
C ARG A 220 -36.53 -17.86 -3.50
N PRO A 221 -37.04 -18.53 -4.53
CA PRO A 221 -38.24 -19.37 -4.38
C PRO A 221 -38.06 -20.54 -3.40
N GLU A 222 -36.83 -21.00 -3.18
CA GLU A 222 -36.54 -22.05 -2.21
C GLU A 222 -36.92 -21.68 -0.76
N THR A 223 -36.99 -20.42 -0.41
CA THR A 223 -37.36 -19.97 0.94
C THR A 223 -38.87 -19.92 1.17
N MET A 224 -39.70 -20.21 0.15
CA MET A 224 -41.15 -20.10 0.25
C MET A 224 -41.77 -20.95 1.37
N PHE A 225 -41.18 -22.08 1.75
CA PHE A 225 -41.66 -22.93 2.83
C PHE A 225 -41.62 -22.23 4.20
N GLY A 226 -40.84 -21.14 4.33
CA GLY A 226 -40.74 -20.28 5.50
C GLY A 226 -41.70 -19.07 5.45
N ASP A 227 -42.50 -18.94 4.40
CA ASP A 227 -43.50 -17.88 4.30
C ASP A 227 -44.56 -18.02 5.38
N VAL A 228 -44.85 -16.95 6.10
CA VAL A 228 -45.80 -16.93 7.21
C VAL A 228 -46.91 -15.92 7.01
N ALA A 229 -46.76 -15.03 6.01
CA ALA A 229 -47.78 -14.08 5.61
C ALA A 229 -47.52 -13.59 4.19
N VAL A 230 -48.51 -12.85 3.65
CA VAL A 230 -48.38 -12.02 2.47
C VAL A 230 -48.72 -10.59 2.91
N ALA A 231 -47.89 -9.63 2.58
CA ALA A 231 -48.11 -8.22 2.88
C ALA A 231 -48.65 -7.48 1.65
N VAL A 232 -49.62 -6.60 1.87
CA VAL A 232 -50.16 -5.65 0.90
C VAL A 232 -50.19 -4.28 1.54
N ASN A 233 -50.10 -3.21 0.76
CA ASN A 233 -50.25 -1.88 1.30
C ASN A 233 -51.67 -1.62 1.74
N PRO A 234 -51.93 -1.09 2.97
CA PRO A 234 -53.28 -0.79 3.46
C PRO A 234 -54.05 0.20 2.63
N GLU A 235 -53.37 1.08 1.88
CA GLU A 235 -53.98 2.08 1.01
C GLU A 235 -54.13 1.60 -0.44
N ASP A 236 -53.59 0.41 -0.79
CA ASP A 236 -53.68 -0.13 -2.16
C ASP A 236 -55.13 -0.59 -2.45
N PRO A 237 -55.88 0.10 -3.36
CA PRO A 237 -57.26 -0.25 -3.67
C PRO A 237 -57.40 -1.64 -4.29
N ARG A 238 -56.35 -2.22 -4.80
CA ARG A 238 -56.35 -3.57 -5.43
C ARG A 238 -56.49 -4.66 -4.38
N TYR A 239 -55.97 -4.46 -3.15
CA TYR A 239 -55.75 -5.52 -2.19
C TYR A 239 -56.26 -5.21 -0.77
N LYS A 240 -56.57 -3.94 -0.41
CA LYS A 240 -56.97 -3.54 0.95
C LYS A 240 -58.11 -4.37 1.53
N ASP A 241 -59.08 -4.79 0.66
CA ASP A 241 -60.21 -5.60 1.07
C ASP A 241 -59.88 -7.06 1.36
N LEU A 242 -58.65 -7.45 1.10
CA LEU A 242 -58.12 -8.81 1.35
C LEU A 242 -57.38 -8.92 2.67
N ILE A 243 -57.08 -7.81 3.35
CA ILE A 243 -56.37 -7.82 4.62
C ILE A 243 -57.23 -8.58 5.65
N GLY A 244 -56.54 -9.52 6.35
CA GLY A 244 -57.19 -10.40 7.34
C GLY A 244 -57.73 -11.71 6.74
N LYS A 245 -57.77 -11.86 5.40
CA LYS A 245 -58.03 -13.16 4.77
C LYS A 245 -56.75 -13.99 4.67
N ASN A 246 -56.88 -15.24 4.22
CA ASN A 246 -55.80 -16.16 4.04
C ASN A 246 -55.55 -16.46 2.56
N VAL A 247 -54.27 -16.79 2.27
CA VAL A 247 -53.88 -17.43 1.03
C VAL A 247 -53.31 -18.82 1.29
N ILE A 248 -53.35 -19.67 0.29
CA ILE A 248 -52.77 -21.01 0.32
C ILE A 248 -51.36 -20.92 -0.23
N LEU A 249 -50.38 -21.28 0.60
CA LEU A 249 -48.99 -21.41 0.21
C LEU A 249 -48.85 -22.58 -0.76
N PRO A 250 -48.41 -22.41 -2.02
CA PRO A 250 -48.24 -23.47 -2.97
C PRO A 250 -47.35 -24.59 -2.45
N ILE A 251 -47.47 -25.82 -2.95
CA ILE A 251 -46.73 -27.03 -2.56
C ILE A 251 -47.05 -27.44 -1.13
N ALA A 252 -46.83 -26.52 -0.15
CA ALA A 252 -47.05 -26.81 1.28
C ALA A 252 -48.54 -26.93 1.67
N ASN A 253 -49.43 -26.38 0.86
CA ASN A 253 -50.90 -26.35 1.11
C ASN A 253 -51.27 -25.77 2.49
N LYS A 254 -50.47 -24.85 3.01
CA LYS A 254 -50.62 -24.18 4.30
C LYS A 254 -51.34 -22.84 4.12
N LEU A 255 -52.27 -22.54 5.03
CA LEU A 255 -52.90 -21.21 5.08
C LEU A 255 -51.97 -20.22 5.78
N ILE A 256 -51.77 -19.07 5.14
CA ILE A 256 -51.02 -17.95 5.71
C ILE A 256 -51.85 -16.65 5.55
N PRO A 257 -51.83 -15.72 6.53
CA PRO A 257 -52.67 -14.51 6.51
C PRO A 257 -52.16 -13.46 5.53
N ILE A 258 -53.03 -12.59 5.07
CA ILE A 258 -52.74 -11.37 4.37
C ILE A 258 -52.71 -10.23 5.42
N VAL A 259 -51.58 -9.55 5.55
CA VAL A 259 -51.37 -8.44 6.46
C VAL A 259 -51.23 -7.11 5.72
N GLY A 260 -51.68 -6.04 6.33
CA GLY A 260 -51.50 -4.68 5.81
C GLY A 260 -50.24 -4.08 6.35
N ASP A 261 -49.23 -3.80 5.47
CA ASP A 261 -47.97 -3.20 5.86
C ASP A 261 -47.43 -2.30 4.74
N GLU A 262 -46.95 -1.11 5.12
CA GLU A 262 -46.37 -0.12 4.18
C GLU A 262 -45.08 -0.62 3.49
N HIS A 263 -44.48 -1.70 3.98
CA HIS A 263 -43.37 -2.39 3.31
C HIS A 263 -43.74 -2.85 1.90
N ALA A 264 -45.00 -3.20 1.66
CA ALA A 264 -45.51 -3.50 0.32
C ALA A 264 -45.75 -2.22 -0.47
N ASP A 265 -44.84 -1.87 -1.37
CA ASP A 265 -44.94 -0.72 -2.25
C ASP A 265 -45.93 -0.99 -3.37
N PRO A 266 -47.06 -0.23 -3.50
CA PRO A 266 -48.04 -0.40 -4.55
C PRO A 266 -47.52 -0.17 -5.98
N GLU A 267 -46.44 0.63 -6.10
CA GLU A 267 -45.84 0.99 -7.38
C GLU A 267 -44.72 0.03 -7.81
N PHE A 268 -44.27 -0.83 -6.88
CA PHE A 268 -43.18 -1.75 -7.14
C PHE A 268 -43.66 -3.20 -7.36
N GLY A 269 -43.27 -3.77 -8.50
CA GLY A 269 -43.59 -5.18 -8.83
C GLY A 269 -45.11 -5.45 -8.87
N THR A 270 -45.54 -6.44 -8.11
CA THR A 270 -46.96 -6.82 -8.04
C THR A 270 -47.76 -6.02 -7.02
N GLY A 271 -47.10 -5.28 -6.13
CA GLY A 271 -47.66 -4.65 -4.95
C GLY A 271 -47.98 -5.64 -3.82
N VAL A 272 -47.57 -6.90 -3.98
CA VAL A 272 -47.79 -7.99 -3.02
C VAL A 272 -46.48 -8.62 -2.68
N VAL A 273 -46.13 -8.71 -1.38
CA VAL A 273 -44.85 -9.18 -0.90
C VAL A 273 -45.05 -10.42 -0.03
N LYS A 274 -44.39 -11.51 -0.32
CA LYS A 274 -44.31 -12.67 0.58
C LYS A 274 -43.44 -12.33 1.78
N ILE A 275 -43.79 -12.74 2.96
CA ILE A 275 -43.09 -12.44 4.21
C ILE A 275 -42.47 -13.70 4.78
N THR A 276 -41.12 -13.72 4.78
CA THR A 276 -40.30 -14.85 5.26
C THR A 276 -39.35 -14.36 6.37
N PRO A 277 -39.82 -14.14 7.59
CA PRO A 277 -39.07 -13.43 8.62
C PRO A 277 -37.73 -14.09 9.03
N ALA A 278 -37.59 -15.38 8.82
CA ALA A 278 -36.38 -16.12 9.16
C ALA A 278 -35.30 -16.07 8.09
N HIS A 279 -35.55 -15.50 6.89
CA HIS A 279 -34.67 -15.52 5.73
C HIS A 279 -34.49 -14.17 5.02
N ASP A 280 -35.11 -13.11 5.51
CA ASP A 280 -34.98 -11.74 4.96
C ASP A 280 -35.02 -10.69 6.09
N PRO A 281 -34.06 -9.76 6.15
CA PRO A 281 -34.03 -8.73 7.21
C PRO A 281 -35.25 -7.79 7.23
N ASN A 282 -35.79 -7.43 6.06
CA ASN A 282 -36.97 -6.57 5.98
C ASN A 282 -38.22 -7.31 6.40
N ASP A 283 -38.34 -8.57 5.95
CA ASP A 283 -39.47 -9.43 6.34
C ASP A 283 -39.45 -9.73 7.86
N PHE A 284 -38.25 -9.81 8.46
CA PHE A 284 -38.11 -9.95 9.92
C PHE A 284 -38.75 -8.77 10.66
N LEU A 285 -38.52 -7.54 10.20
CA LEU A 285 -39.13 -6.35 10.79
C LEU A 285 -40.67 -6.34 10.62
N VAL A 286 -41.18 -6.77 9.44
CA VAL A 286 -42.63 -6.95 9.25
C VAL A 286 -43.16 -8.03 10.21
N GLY A 287 -42.41 -9.13 10.34
CA GLY A 287 -42.76 -10.20 11.27
C GLY A 287 -42.88 -9.72 12.72
N GLN A 288 -41.98 -8.86 13.16
CA GLN A 288 -42.03 -8.24 14.50
C GLN A 288 -43.25 -7.34 14.67
N ARG A 289 -43.56 -6.47 13.69
CA ARG A 289 -44.72 -5.55 13.73
C ARG A 289 -46.05 -6.26 13.80
N HIS A 290 -46.14 -7.42 13.12
CA HIS A 290 -47.37 -8.21 13.03
C HIS A 290 -47.34 -9.48 13.92
N ASN A 291 -46.34 -9.62 14.78
CA ASN A 291 -46.13 -10.80 15.65
C ASN A 291 -46.27 -12.14 14.88
N LEU A 292 -45.64 -12.21 13.73
CA LEU A 292 -45.66 -13.43 12.88
C LEU A 292 -44.62 -14.46 13.37
N PRO A 293 -44.91 -15.76 13.17
CA PRO A 293 -43.92 -16.80 13.50
C PRO A 293 -42.67 -16.69 12.62
N GLN A 294 -41.55 -17.21 13.12
CA GLN A 294 -40.29 -17.26 12.43
C GLN A 294 -39.97 -18.68 12.06
N VAL A 295 -39.94 -19.01 10.78
CA VAL A 295 -39.82 -20.37 10.27
C VAL A 295 -38.53 -20.47 9.45
N ASN A 296 -37.50 -21.06 10.03
CA ASN A 296 -36.25 -21.34 9.36
C ASN A 296 -36.32 -22.65 8.56
N VAL A 297 -36.01 -22.61 7.25
CA VAL A 297 -36.13 -23.74 6.32
C VAL A 297 -34.79 -24.28 5.83
N MET A 298 -33.68 -23.79 6.39
CA MET A 298 -32.34 -24.22 6.01
C MET A 298 -31.51 -24.74 7.20
N ASN A 299 -30.67 -25.72 6.94
CA ASN A 299 -29.65 -26.23 7.84
C ASN A 299 -28.41 -25.30 7.82
N ASP A 300 -27.47 -25.50 8.74
CA ASP A 300 -26.27 -24.71 8.90
C ASP A 300 -25.35 -24.73 7.68
N ASP A 301 -25.42 -25.82 6.88
CA ASP A 301 -24.61 -25.97 5.66
C ASP A 301 -25.31 -25.44 4.39
N GLY A 302 -26.46 -24.79 4.53
CA GLY A 302 -27.23 -24.23 3.42
C GLY A 302 -28.08 -25.27 2.67
N THR A 303 -28.20 -26.51 3.17
CA THR A 303 -29.17 -27.48 2.65
C THR A 303 -30.55 -27.18 3.22
N MET A 304 -31.58 -27.56 2.49
CA MET A 304 -32.97 -27.44 2.96
C MET A 304 -33.24 -28.41 4.09
N ASN A 305 -33.97 -27.95 5.14
CA ASN A 305 -34.35 -28.83 6.26
C ASN A 305 -35.69 -29.55 5.96
N ASP A 306 -36.17 -30.33 6.94
CA ASP A 306 -37.39 -31.14 6.80
C ASP A 306 -38.67 -30.35 6.52
N LEU A 307 -38.68 -29.04 6.79
CA LEU A 307 -39.79 -28.15 6.48
C LEU A 307 -39.97 -27.90 4.99
N ALA A 308 -38.98 -28.23 4.18
CA ALA A 308 -39.02 -28.10 2.73
C ALA A 308 -39.58 -29.36 2.03
N PHE A 309 -40.19 -30.29 2.75
CA PHE A 309 -40.83 -31.52 2.25
C PHE A 309 -39.89 -32.36 1.37
N GLU A 310 -40.32 -32.67 0.13
CA GLU A 310 -39.53 -33.43 -0.83
C GLU A 310 -38.19 -32.84 -1.22
N PHE A 311 -37.95 -31.58 -0.89
CA PHE A 311 -36.68 -30.84 -1.18
C PHE A 311 -35.71 -30.88 0.01
N ALA A 312 -36.08 -31.55 1.13
CA ALA A 312 -35.23 -31.66 2.29
C ALA A 312 -33.91 -32.34 1.95
N GLY A 313 -32.80 -31.84 2.46
CA GLY A 313 -31.45 -32.33 2.20
C GLY A 313 -30.82 -31.86 0.90
N MET A 314 -31.57 -31.17 0.01
CA MET A 314 -31.00 -30.56 -1.21
C MET A 314 -30.22 -29.30 -0.89
N ASP A 315 -29.13 -29.06 -1.62
CA ASP A 315 -28.50 -27.75 -1.65
C ASP A 315 -29.51 -26.69 -2.05
N ARG A 316 -29.42 -25.50 -1.44
CA ARG A 316 -30.37 -24.40 -1.65
C ARG A 316 -30.55 -23.99 -3.12
N PHE A 317 -29.50 -24.06 -3.95
CA PHE A 317 -29.59 -23.70 -5.37
C PHE A 317 -30.18 -24.84 -6.21
N GLU A 318 -29.92 -26.09 -5.85
CA GLU A 318 -30.58 -27.21 -6.49
C GLU A 318 -32.06 -27.25 -6.08
N ALA A 319 -32.36 -26.98 -4.81
CA ALA A 319 -33.74 -26.86 -4.33
C ALA A 319 -34.51 -25.74 -5.05
N ARG A 320 -33.85 -24.58 -5.31
CA ARG A 320 -34.42 -23.48 -6.11
C ARG A 320 -34.92 -23.96 -7.46
N LYS A 321 -34.07 -24.69 -8.21
CA LYS A 321 -34.42 -25.26 -9.50
C LYS A 321 -35.58 -26.24 -9.41
N ALA A 322 -35.53 -27.14 -8.43
CA ALA A 322 -36.55 -28.16 -8.22
C ALA A 322 -37.90 -27.57 -7.79
N VAL A 323 -37.90 -26.56 -6.90
CA VAL A 323 -39.10 -25.82 -6.48
C VAL A 323 -39.75 -25.11 -7.65
N VAL A 324 -38.96 -24.42 -8.49
CA VAL A 324 -39.49 -23.75 -9.69
C VAL A 324 -40.14 -24.72 -10.65
N ALA A 325 -39.52 -25.89 -10.91
CA ALA A 325 -40.08 -26.92 -11.74
C ALA A 325 -41.40 -27.48 -11.16
N LYS A 326 -41.50 -27.64 -9.83
CA LYS A 326 -42.70 -28.06 -9.15
C LYS A 326 -43.83 -27.04 -9.23
N LEU A 327 -43.50 -25.74 -9.07
CA LEU A 327 -44.46 -24.65 -9.24
C LEU A 327 -45.02 -24.57 -10.67
N GLU A 328 -44.18 -24.87 -11.67
CA GLU A 328 -44.61 -24.97 -13.06
C GLU A 328 -45.57 -26.15 -13.26
N GLU A 329 -45.22 -27.34 -12.72
CA GLU A 329 -46.01 -28.56 -12.78
C GLU A 329 -47.41 -28.36 -12.20
N ILE A 330 -47.54 -27.70 -11.04
CA ILE A 330 -48.83 -27.44 -10.39
C ILE A 330 -49.57 -26.19 -10.91
N GLY A 331 -48.99 -25.50 -11.91
CA GLY A 331 -49.57 -24.30 -12.49
C GLY A 331 -49.53 -23.05 -11.60
N ALA A 332 -48.73 -23.01 -10.60
CA ALA A 332 -48.56 -21.86 -9.71
C ALA A 332 -47.49 -20.86 -10.22
N LEU A 333 -46.57 -21.26 -11.09
CA LEU A 333 -45.57 -20.39 -11.69
C LEU A 333 -46.23 -19.53 -12.77
N VAL A 334 -46.10 -18.19 -12.69
CA VAL A 334 -46.63 -17.23 -13.63
C VAL A 334 -45.61 -16.93 -14.75
N LYS A 335 -44.42 -16.52 -14.36
CA LYS A 335 -43.31 -16.20 -15.30
C LYS A 335 -41.98 -16.20 -14.57
N ILE A 336 -40.91 -16.27 -15.35
CA ILE A 336 -39.53 -16.08 -14.88
C ILE A 336 -38.96 -14.84 -15.60
N GLU A 337 -38.62 -13.82 -14.83
CA GLU A 337 -38.09 -12.55 -15.34
C GLU A 337 -36.60 -12.47 -15.02
N LYS A 338 -35.77 -12.67 -16.04
CA LYS A 338 -34.29 -12.59 -15.88
C LYS A 338 -33.85 -11.18 -15.53
N ARG A 339 -32.92 -11.05 -14.61
CA ARG A 339 -32.31 -9.79 -14.22
C ARG A 339 -30.95 -9.98 -13.58
N VAL A 340 -30.12 -8.94 -13.64
CA VAL A 340 -28.91 -8.84 -12.83
C VAL A 340 -29.27 -8.16 -11.51
N HIS A 341 -28.81 -8.71 -10.39
CA HIS A 341 -29.02 -8.13 -9.08
C HIS A 341 -27.80 -8.37 -8.17
N SER A 342 -27.67 -7.51 -7.19
CA SER A 342 -26.56 -7.55 -6.24
C SER A 342 -26.79 -8.62 -5.18
N VAL A 343 -25.82 -9.53 -5.00
CA VAL A 343 -25.89 -10.65 -4.04
C VAL A 343 -24.68 -10.63 -3.12
N GLY A 344 -24.92 -10.73 -1.83
CA GLY A 344 -23.87 -10.82 -0.80
C GLY A 344 -23.09 -12.14 -0.89
N HIS A 345 -21.78 -12.03 -0.85
CA HIS A 345 -20.85 -13.17 -0.79
C HIS A 345 -19.94 -13.03 0.43
N SER A 346 -19.63 -14.15 1.08
CA SER A 346 -18.63 -14.17 2.14
C SER A 346 -17.26 -13.74 1.61
N GLU A 347 -16.63 -12.75 2.25
CA GLU A 347 -15.27 -12.33 1.91
C GLU A 347 -14.28 -13.49 2.09
N ARG A 348 -14.51 -14.36 3.06
CA ARG A 348 -13.59 -15.44 3.46
C ARG A 348 -13.68 -16.68 2.60
N THR A 349 -14.89 -17.15 2.32
CA THR A 349 -15.14 -18.40 1.58
C THR A 349 -15.56 -18.17 0.13
N GLY A 350 -16.03 -16.97 -0.20
CA GLY A 350 -16.51 -16.60 -1.52
C GLY A 350 -17.91 -17.13 -1.87
N VAL A 351 -18.56 -17.86 -0.93
CA VAL A 351 -19.92 -18.38 -1.16
C VAL A 351 -20.98 -17.31 -0.96
N VAL A 352 -22.16 -17.52 -1.55
CA VAL A 352 -23.32 -16.66 -1.32
C VAL A 352 -23.76 -16.76 0.13
N VAL A 353 -23.87 -15.61 0.78
CA VAL A 353 -24.33 -15.49 2.18
C VAL A 353 -25.82 -15.75 2.28
N GLU A 354 -26.24 -16.40 3.35
CA GLU A 354 -27.66 -16.61 3.68
C GLU A 354 -28.08 -15.69 4.83
N PRO A 355 -29.04 -14.76 4.62
CA PRO A 355 -29.75 -14.13 5.74
C PRO A 355 -30.48 -15.21 6.53
N ARG A 356 -30.18 -15.33 7.81
CA ARG A 356 -30.68 -16.41 8.65
C ARG A 356 -30.96 -15.94 10.07
N LEU A 357 -32.06 -16.37 10.62
CA LEU A 357 -32.39 -16.17 12.04
C LEU A 357 -31.45 -16.99 12.91
N SER A 358 -30.77 -16.36 13.83
CA SER A 358 -29.86 -17.01 14.76
C SER A 358 -29.71 -16.26 16.07
N THR A 359 -29.54 -17.00 17.15
CA THR A 359 -29.19 -16.42 18.46
C THR A 359 -27.69 -16.20 18.51
N GLN A 360 -27.29 -14.93 18.66
CA GLN A 360 -25.89 -14.50 18.64
C GLN A 360 -25.60 -13.54 19.80
N TRP A 361 -24.32 -13.29 20.02
CA TRP A 361 -23.84 -12.24 20.91
C TRP A 361 -23.54 -10.97 20.14
N PHE A 362 -23.91 -9.82 20.68
CA PHE A 362 -23.80 -8.52 20.06
C PHE A 362 -23.15 -7.50 20.99
N VAL A 363 -22.44 -6.53 20.40
CA VAL A 363 -22.03 -5.29 21.05
C VAL A 363 -22.91 -4.15 20.55
N LYS A 364 -23.55 -3.43 21.48
CA LYS A 364 -24.25 -2.17 21.20
C LYS A 364 -23.22 -1.10 20.85
N MET A 365 -23.32 -0.55 19.64
CA MET A 365 -22.32 0.35 19.11
C MET A 365 -22.60 1.84 19.36
N ASP A 366 -23.84 2.22 19.69
CA ASP A 366 -24.28 3.62 19.74
C ASP A 366 -23.36 4.50 20.61
N GLN A 367 -23.11 4.12 21.87
CA GLN A 367 -22.30 4.93 22.77
C GLN A 367 -20.80 4.87 22.43
N LEU A 368 -20.31 3.70 22.02
CA LEU A 368 -18.92 3.52 21.63
C LEU A 368 -18.57 4.38 20.39
N ALA A 369 -19.48 4.41 19.41
CA ALA A 369 -19.32 5.24 18.21
C ALA A 369 -19.37 6.74 18.54
N LYS A 370 -20.31 7.17 19.38
CA LYS A 370 -20.40 8.59 19.83
C LYS A 370 -19.12 9.05 20.52
N ASN A 371 -18.54 8.21 21.38
CA ASN A 371 -17.30 8.51 22.06
C ASN A 371 -16.13 8.63 21.07
N ALA A 372 -16.07 7.73 20.09
CA ALA A 372 -15.04 7.74 19.05
C ALA A 372 -15.13 8.99 18.16
N ILE A 373 -16.34 9.40 17.76
CA ILE A 373 -16.58 10.64 17.00
C ILE A 373 -16.15 11.85 17.81
N ALA A 374 -16.60 11.94 19.08
CA ALA A 374 -16.31 13.07 19.95
C ALA A 374 -14.79 13.23 20.21
N ASN A 375 -14.04 12.14 20.27
CA ASN A 375 -12.59 12.21 20.45
C ASN A 375 -11.88 12.95 19.30
N GLN A 376 -12.40 12.90 18.08
CA GLN A 376 -11.79 13.56 16.92
C GLN A 376 -11.91 15.10 16.96
N ASP A 377 -12.71 15.64 17.89
CA ASP A 377 -12.82 17.08 18.14
C ASP A 377 -11.95 17.55 19.34
N THR A 378 -11.14 16.66 19.92
CA THR A 378 -10.29 16.97 21.08
C THR A 378 -8.82 17.15 20.68
N GLU A 379 -7.98 17.59 21.62
CA GLU A 379 -6.53 17.65 21.44
C GLU A 379 -5.90 16.25 21.36
N ASP A 380 -6.55 15.23 21.94
CA ASP A 380 -6.15 13.83 21.92
C ASP A 380 -6.72 13.05 20.74
N LYS A 381 -7.11 13.74 19.67
CA LYS A 381 -7.60 13.10 18.44
C LYS A 381 -6.53 12.22 17.80
N VAL A 382 -7.00 11.26 17.01
CA VAL A 382 -6.13 10.45 16.13
C VAL A 382 -5.91 11.21 14.82
N GLU A 383 -4.66 11.50 14.50
CA GLU A 383 -4.29 12.16 13.23
C GLU A 383 -4.17 11.12 12.10
N PHE A 384 -4.98 11.29 11.05
CA PHE A 384 -4.95 10.42 9.87
C PHE A 384 -4.05 11.00 8.78
N TYR A 385 -3.20 10.15 8.21
CA TYR A 385 -2.35 10.45 7.06
C TYR A 385 -2.67 9.50 5.89
N PRO A 386 -3.25 9.97 4.77
CA PRO A 386 -3.68 11.37 4.53
C PRO A 386 -4.98 11.73 5.29
N PRO A 387 -5.21 13.05 5.56
CA PRO A 387 -6.32 13.53 6.39
C PRO A 387 -7.72 13.11 5.92
N ARG A 388 -7.93 12.88 4.63
CA ARG A 388 -9.23 12.45 4.07
C ARG A 388 -9.80 11.17 4.70
N PHE A 389 -8.96 10.33 5.27
CA PHE A 389 -9.41 9.09 5.92
C PHE A 389 -10.04 9.32 7.29
N ASN A 390 -9.88 10.51 7.88
CA ASN A 390 -10.67 10.91 9.02
C ASN A 390 -12.16 10.98 8.68
N ASP A 391 -12.51 11.56 7.53
CA ASP A 391 -13.90 11.62 7.06
C ASP A 391 -14.45 10.22 6.79
N THR A 392 -13.64 9.33 6.22
CA THR A 392 -14.01 7.93 6.04
C THR A 392 -14.29 7.24 7.36
N PHE A 393 -13.44 7.43 8.37
CA PHE A 393 -13.65 6.91 9.71
C PHE A 393 -14.94 7.44 10.35
N LEU A 394 -15.19 8.76 10.29
CA LEU A 394 -16.39 9.39 10.85
C LEU A 394 -17.67 8.87 10.18
N GLN A 395 -17.69 8.75 8.85
CA GLN A 395 -18.84 8.18 8.11
C GLN A 395 -19.17 6.75 8.55
N TRP A 396 -18.15 5.92 8.81
CA TRP A 396 -18.36 4.58 9.33
C TRP A 396 -18.93 4.58 10.75
N MET A 397 -18.46 5.47 11.61
CA MET A 397 -18.94 5.56 12.99
C MET A 397 -20.38 6.11 13.08
N GLU A 398 -20.73 7.05 12.20
CA GLU A 398 -22.09 7.61 12.13
C GLU A 398 -23.15 6.59 11.67
N ASN A 399 -22.73 5.60 10.85
CA ASN A 399 -23.65 4.60 10.26
C ASN A 399 -23.42 3.18 10.81
N VAL A 400 -22.73 3.05 11.94
CA VAL A 400 -22.43 1.73 12.51
C VAL A 400 -23.67 1.09 13.12
N HIS A 401 -23.83 -0.21 12.86
CA HIS A 401 -24.84 -1.07 13.49
C HIS A 401 -24.24 -1.90 14.62
N ASP A 402 -25.09 -2.53 15.43
CA ASP A 402 -24.64 -3.44 16.47
C ASP A 402 -23.78 -4.56 15.87
N TRP A 403 -22.67 -4.83 16.53
CA TRP A 403 -21.65 -5.74 16.04
C TRP A 403 -21.89 -7.17 16.52
N VAL A 404 -22.10 -8.12 15.60
CA VAL A 404 -22.15 -9.56 15.90
C VAL A 404 -20.76 -10.07 16.24
N ILE A 405 -20.56 -10.51 17.48
CA ILE A 405 -19.24 -10.90 18.00
C ILE A 405 -19.05 -12.40 18.18
N SER A 406 -20.09 -13.20 18.11
CA SER A 406 -20.02 -14.66 18.25
C SER A 406 -19.75 -15.35 16.91
N ARG A 407 -18.92 -16.37 16.92
CA ARG A 407 -18.60 -17.22 15.77
C ARG A 407 -18.71 -18.68 16.17
N GLN A 408 -19.32 -19.50 15.32
CA GLN A 408 -19.52 -20.96 15.52
C GLN A 408 -18.26 -21.71 15.05
N LEU A 409 -17.13 -21.38 15.64
CA LEU A 409 -15.80 -21.94 15.40
C LEU A 409 -15.26 -22.59 16.66
N TRP A 410 -14.23 -23.41 16.51
CA TRP A 410 -13.49 -23.94 17.64
C TRP A 410 -12.20 -23.18 17.92
N TRP A 411 -11.62 -22.54 16.90
CA TRP A 411 -10.40 -21.76 17.00
C TRP A 411 -10.68 -20.28 17.29
N GLY A 412 -10.32 -19.84 18.48
CA GLY A 412 -10.48 -18.46 18.93
C GLY A 412 -10.69 -18.35 20.44
N HIS A 413 -11.03 -17.16 20.90
CA HIS A 413 -11.37 -16.91 22.30
C HIS A 413 -12.78 -17.42 22.60
N GLN A 414 -12.90 -18.49 23.36
CA GLN A 414 -14.20 -19.02 23.75
C GLN A 414 -14.94 -18.01 24.63
N ILE A 415 -16.23 -17.80 24.33
CA ILE A 415 -17.05 -16.80 25.03
C ILE A 415 -17.11 -17.12 26.52
N PRO A 416 -16.81 -16.16 27.43
CA PRO A 416 -16.76 -16.38 28.88
C PRO A 416 -18.16 -16.30 29.50
N ALA A 417 -19.03 -17.18 29.03
CA ALA A 417 -20.39 -17.40 29.53
C ALA A 417 -20.60 -18.88 29.78
N TRP A 418 -21.31 -19.23 30.85
CA TRP A 418 -21.60 -20.58 31.24
C TRP A 418 -23.08 -20.76 31.50
N TYR A 419 -23.60 -21.95 31.23
CA TYR A 419 -25.00 -22.32 31.36
C TYR A 419 -25.10 -23.55 32.27
N ASN A 420 -26.11 -23.55 33.18
CA ASN A 420 -26.44 -24.71 33.98
C ASN A 420 -27.63 -25.48 33.35
N ALA A 421 -27.98 -26.61 33.98
CA ALA A 421 -29.09 -27.45 33.53
C ALA A 421 -30.45 -26.76 33.66
N GLU A 422 -30.58 -25.76 34.54
CA GLU A 422 -31.79 -24.96 34.76
C GLU A 422 -31.93 -23.83 33.74
N GLY A 423 -30.93 -23.62 32.86
CA GLY A 423 -30.90 -22.58 31.85
C GLY A 423 -30.45 -21.21 32.39
N GLU A 424 -29.89 -21.16 33.61
CA GLU A 424 -29.29 -19.96 34.13
C GLU A 424 -27.96 -19.70 33.43
N MET A 425 -27.69 -18.43 33.16
CA MET A 425 -26.45 -17.97 32.51
C MET A 425 -25.57 -17.19 33.47
N TYR A 426 -24.29 -17.55 33.54
CA TYR A 426 -23.27 -16.84 34.28
C TYR A 426 -22.24 -16.24 33.29
N VAL A 427 -21.88 -14.98 33.46
CA VAL A 427 -20.81 -14.31 32.68
C VAL A 427 -19.75 -13.85 33.66
N GLY A 428 -18.51 -14.29 33.44
CA GLY A 428 -17.37 -13.97 34.32
C GLY A 428 -16.04 -14.20 33.62
N GLU A 429 -14.95 -13.66 34.18
CA GLU A 429 -13.60 -13.87 33.65
C GLU A 429 -13.12 -15.31 33.88
N GLU A 430 -13.61 -15.95 34.89
CA GLU A 430 -13.35 -17.34 35.25
C GLU A 430 -14.68 -18.12 35.35
N ALA A 431 -14.57 -19.46 35.25
CA ALA A 431 -15.73 -20.33 35.40
C ALA A 431 -16.38 -20.17 36.79
N PRO A 432 -17.71 -20.30 36.91
CA PRO A 432 -18.37 -20.25 38.20
C PRO A 432 -17.98 -21.47 39.07
N GLU A 433 -18.04 -21.28 40.38
CA GLU A 433 -17.78 -22.37 41.32
C GLU A 433 -18.87 -23.43 41.28
N GLY A 434 -18.49 -24.72 41.39
CA GLY A 434 -19.39 -25.88 41.43
C GLY A 434 -19.49 -26.64 40.13
N ASP A 435 -20.06 -27.82 40.18
CA ASP A 435 -20.27 -28.69 39.01
C ASP A 435 -21.56 -28.34 38.26
N GLY A 436 -21.64 -28.74 36.99
CA GLY A 436 -22.87 -28.62 36.17
C GLY A 436 -22.94 -27.37 35.29
N TRP A 437 -21.91 -26.59 35.21
CA TRP A 437 -21.80 -25.48 34.29
C TRP A 437 -21.08 -25.87 33.02
N THR A 438 -21.64 -25.50 31.86
CA THR A 438 -21.07 -25.73 30.55
C THR A 438 -20.76 -24.38 29.90
N GLN A 439 -19.53 -24.20 29.45
CA GLN A 439 -19.14 -22.93 28.76
C GLN A 439 -19.80 -22.85 27.39
N ASP A 440 -20.15 -21.63 26.96
CA ASP A 440 -20.62 -21.33 25.60
C ASP A 440 -19.66 -21.92 24.57
N GLU A 441 -20.20 -22.62 23.56
CA GLU A 441 -19.39 -23.32 22.55
C GLU A 441 -18.79 -22.35 21.52
N ASP A 442 -19.39 -21.16 21.37
CA ASP A 442 -18.95 -20.18 20.41
C ASP A 442 -17.65 -19.47 20.85
N VAL A 443 -16.93 -18.97 19.88
CA VAL A 443 -15.75 -18.12 20.09
C VAL A 443 -16.06 -16.69 19.65
N LEU A 444 -15.25 -15.72 20.11
CA LEU A 444 -15.35 -14.34 19.72
C LEU A 444 -14.77 -14.11 18.31
N ASP A 445 -15.32 -13.15 17.60
CA ASP A 445 -14.78 -12.60 16.35
C ASP A 445 -13.31 -12.20 16.56
N THR A 446 -12.45 -12.53 15.59
CA THR A 446 -11.02 -12.19 15.64
C THR A 446 -10.78 -10.70 15.85
N TRP A 447 -11.65 -9.86 15.29
CA TRP A 447 -11.56 -8.41 15.43
C TRP A 447 -11.84 -7.89 16.85
N PHE A 448 -12.47 -8.73 17.70
CA PHE A 448 -12.69 -8.39 19.10
C PHE A 448 -11.38 -8.37 19.89
N SER A 449 -10.52 -9.35 19.71
CA SER A 449 -9.20 -9.40 20.33
C SER A 449 -8.21 -8.45 19.63
N SER A 450 -8.25 -8.37 18.29
CA SER A 450 -7.38 -7.49 17.51
C SER A 450 -7.58 -6.01 17.83
N ALA A 451 -8.79 -5.62 18.24
CA ALA A 451 -9.10 -4.25 18.66
C ALA A 451 -8.37 -3.82 19.94
N LEU A 452 -7.93 -4.77 20.76
CA LEU A 452 -7.22 -4.50 22.01
C LEU A 452 -5.70 -4.40 21.82
N TRP A 453 -5.20 -4.71 20.61
CA TRP A 453 -3.80 -4.88 20.29
C TRP A 453 -2.88 -3.74 20.77
N PRO A 454 -3.21 -2.44 20.61
CA PRO A 454 -2.33 -1.36 21.02
C PRO A 454 -2.03 -1.30 22.51
N PHE A 455 -2.92 -1.80 23.37
CA PHE A 455 -2.77 -1.73 24.80
C PHE A 455 -2.65 -3.09 25.50
N SER A 456 -3.31 -4.12 24.99
CA SER A 456 -3.19 -5.48 25.56
C SER A 456 -1.80 -6.06 25.37
N THR A 457 -1.11 -5.74 24.27
CA THR A 457 0.27 -6.15 24.00
C THR A 457 1.28 -5.55 24.96
N MET A 458 0.94 -4.42 25.59
CA MET A 458 1.81 -3.69 26.53
C MET A 458 1.52 -4.00 28.00
N GLY A 459 0.68 -5.01 28.26
CA GLY A 459 0.42 -5.50 29.61
C GLY A 459 -0.95 -5.19 30.17
N TRP A 460 -1.77 -4.32 29.53
CA TRP A 460 -3.14 -4.09 29.97
C TRP A 460 -3.90 -5.44 30.09
N PRO A 461 -4.70 -5.71 31.14
CA PRO A 461 -5.28 -4.77 32.11
C PRO A 461 -4.39 -4.35 33.28
N ASP A 462 -3.12 -4.79 33.37
CA ASP A 462 -2.17 -4.27 34.34
C ASP A 462 -1.72 -2.87 33.89
N VAL A 463 -2.38 -1.84 34.41
CA VAL A 463 -2.06 -0.43 34.13
C VAL A 463 -0.73 0.02 34.73
N ASP A 464 -0.15 -0.77 35.60
CA ASP A 464 1.15 -0.54 36.23
C ASP A 464 2.31 -1.16 35.45
N SER A 465 2.05 -1.94 34.41
CA SER A 465 3.06 -2.47 33.50
C SER A 465 3.97 -1.34 32.99
N GLU A 466 5.27 -1.59 33.02
CA GLU A 466 6.29 -0.63 32.56
C GLU A 466 6.11 -0.25 31.09
N ASP A 467 5.85 -1.23 30.23
CA ASP A 467 5.65 -0.99 28.79
C ASP A 467 4.36 -0.20 28.54
N PHE A 468 3.27 -0.48 29.26
CA PHE A 468 2.03 0.26 29.13
C PHE A 468 2.21 1.73 29.55
N LYS A 469 2.84 2.00 30.68
CA LYS A 469 3.12 3.38 31.14
C LYS A 469 4.00 4.17 30.20
N ARG A 470 4.99 3.50 29.57
CA ARG A 470 6.00 4.19 28.77
C ARG A 470 5.58 4.36 27.31
N TYR A 471 5.00 3.35 26.70
CA TYR A 471 4.81 3.28 25.25
C TYR A 471 3.36 3.42 24.78
N PHE A 472 2.39 3.41 25.71
CA PHE A 472 0.98 3.59 25.36
C PHE A 472 0.50 5.02 25.71
N PRO A 473 -0.29 5.73 24.83
CA PRO A 473 -0.65 5.35 23.45
C PRO A 473 0.55 5.20 22.54
N THR A 474 0.43 4.31 21.52
CA THR A 474 1.50 4.16 20.53
C THR A 474 1.66 5.42 19.70
N SER A 475 2.86 5.64 19.14
CA SER A 475 3.15 6.87 18.39
C SER A 475 2.52 6.87 17.01
N THR A 476 2.59 5.72 16.31
CA THR A 476 2.07 5.59 14.95
C THR A 476 1.54 4.19 14.72
N LEU A 477 0.41 4.10 14.05
CA LEU A 477 -0.10 2.89 13.43
C LEU A 477 0.09 3.01 11.91
N VAL A 478 0.50 1.93 11.25
CA VAL A 478 0.54 1.84 9.80
C VAL A 478 -0.38 0.72 9.37
N THR A 479 -1.26 0.96 8.39
CA THR A 479 -2.19 -0.06 7.89
C THR A 479 -2.76 0.32 6.52
N GLY A 480 -3.34 -0.67 5.82
CA GLY A 480 -4.07 -0.44 4.57
C GLY A 480 -5.43 0.25 4.77
N TYR A 481 -5.91 0.96 3.75
CA TYR A 481 -7.21 1.63 3.81
C TYR A 481 -8.39 0.66 3.90
N ASP A 482 -8.20 -0.57 3.48
CA ASP A 482 -9.24 -1.61 3.40
C ASP A 482 -9.67 -2.15 4.78
N ILE A 483 -8.89 -1.91 5.84
CA ILE A 483 -9.21 -2.34 7.19
C ILE A 483 -9.42 -1.18 8.19
N ILE A 484 -9.70 0.02 7.72
CA ILE A 484 -9.98 1.17 8.60
C ILE A 484 -11.17 0.86 9.51
N PHE A 485 -12.26 0.35 8.97
CA PHE A 485 -13.43 0.00 9.75
C PHE A 485 -13.23 -1.29 10.55
N PHE A 486 -12.65 -2.32 9.95
CA PHE A 486 -12.44 -3.61 10.61
C PHE A 486 -11.55 -3.50 11.85
N TRP A 487 -10.50 -2.68 11.76
CA TRP A 487 -9.47 -2.66 12.78
C TRP A 487 -9.24 -1.28 13.40
N VAL A 488 -8.97 -0.24 12.61
CA VAL A 488 -8.62 1.08 13.14
C VAL A 488 -9.74 1.65 14.01
N SER A 489 -10.98 1.65 13.52
CA SER A 489 -12.11 2.17 14.27
C SER A 489 -12.40 1.37 15.55
N ARG A 490 -12.26 0.04 15.49
CA ARG A 490 -12.43 -0.84 16.64
C ARG A 490 -11.35 -0.65 17.70
N MET A 491 -10.11 -0.41 17.30
CA MET A 491 -9.05 -0.03 18.24
C MET A 491 -9.35 1.31 18.90
N ILE A 492 -9.86 2.30 18.17
CA ILE A 492 -10.17 3.63 18.70
C ILE A 492 -11.27 3.54 19.76
N PHE A 493 -12.43 2.95 19.46
CA PHE A 493 -13.49 2.94 20.43
C PHE A 493 -13.23 2.03 21.63
N GLN A 494 -12.55 0.90 21.45
CA GLN A 494 -12.15 0.02 22.55
C GLN A 494 -11.12 0.68 23.48
N SER A 495 -10.12 1.34 22.89
CA SER A 495 -9.10 2.04 23.68
C SER A 495 -9.70 3.18 24.51
N LEU A 496 -10.56 4.01 23.91
CA LEU A 496 -11.25 5.08 24.63
C LEU A 496 -12.09 4.54 25.78
N GLU A 497 -12.80 3.44 25.57
CA GLU A 497 -13.62 2.83 26.60
C GLU A 497 -12.81 2.25 27.78
N PHE A 498 -11.74 1.54 27.50
CA PHE A 498 -11.01 0.78 28.52
C PHE A 498 -9.80 1.49 29.12
N THR A 499 -9.24 2.49 28.42
CA THR A 499 -8.07 3.24 28.89
C THR A 499 -8.34 4.73 29.07
N GLY A 500 -9.46 5.25 28.55
CA GLY A 500 -9.76 6.68 28.51
C GLY A 500 -8.89 7.49 27.58
N ARG A 501 -8.10 6.82 26.71
CA ARG A 501 -7.13 7.46 25.79
C ARG A 501 -7.25 6.85 24.40
N GLN A 502 -6.87 7.67 23.38
CA GLN A 502 -6.72 7.17 22.01
C GLN A 502 -5.65 6.05 21.96
N PRO A 503 -5.76 5.07 21.03
CA PRO A 503 -4.83 3.95 20.98
C PRO A 503 -3.46 4.33 20.39
N PHE A 504 -3.43 5.30 19.51
CA PHE A 504 -2.24 5.81 18.80
C PHE A 504 -2.43 7.29 18.46
N GLN A 505 -1.31 8.01 18.32
CA GLN A 505 -1.34 9.43 17.98
C GLN A 505 -1.59 9.63 16.47
N ASN A 506 -0.90 8.86 15.64
CA ASN A 506 -0.96 8.97 14.18
C ASN A 506 -1.37 7.63 13.55
N VAL A 507 -2.11 7.71 12.45
CA VAL A 507 -2.40 6.57 11.56
C VAL A 507 -1.93 6.89 10.15
N LEU A 508 -0.92 6.17 9.70
CA LEU A 508 -0.48 6.21 8.32
C LEU A 508 -1.23 5.15 7.53
N ILE A 509 -2.03 5.59 6.57
CA ILE A 509 -2.81 4.74 5.69
C ILE A 509 -2.08 4.56 4.36
N HIS A 510 -1.82 3.32 3.97
CA HIS A 510 -1.29 2.99 2.65
C HIS A 510 -2.36 2.36 1.75
N GLY A 511 -2.10 2.35 0.44
CA GLY A 511 -2.95 1.70 -0.55
C GLY A 511 -2.65 0.20 -0.71
N LEU A 512 -3.10 -0.37 -1.82
CA LEU A 512 -2.87 -1.77 -2.17
C LEU A 512 -1.81 -1.89 -3.28
N ILE A 513 -1.09 -3.01 -3.30
CA ILE A 513 -0.19 -3.33 -4.42
C ILE A 513 -0.99 -4.06 -5.49
N ARG A 514 -0.88 -3.56 -6.72
CA ARG A 514 -1.53 -4.10 -7.91
C ARG A 514 -0.51 -4.67 -8.87
N ASP A 515 -0.96 -5.56 -9.77
CA ASP A 515 -0.12 -6.07 -10.84
C ASP A 515 0.20 -4.98 -11.90
N GLU A 516 1.02 -5.30 -12.88
CA GLU A 516 1.42 -4.37 -13.95
C GLU A 516 0.23 -3.80 -14.74
N GLN A 517 -0.88 -4.55 -14.82
CA GLN A 517 -2.12 -4.12 -15.47
C GLN A 517 -3.05 -3.31 -14.54
N GLY A 518 -2.65 -3.10 -13.29
CA GLY A 518 -3.42 -2.36 -12.31
C GLY A 518 -4.53 -3.16 -11.63
N ARG A 519 -4.56 -4.50 -11.77
CA ARG A 519 -5.54 -5.38 -11.14
C ARG A 519 -5.10 -5.74 -9.72
N LYS A 520 -6.07 -5.94 -8.82
CA LYS A 520 -5.80 -6.47 -7.47
C LYS A 520 -5.17 -7.86 -7.59
N MET A 521 -4.08 -8.10 -6.87
CA MET A 521 -3.47 -9.43 -6.80
C MET A 521 -4.36 -10.39 -6.02
N SER A 522 -4.61 -11.56 -6.57
CA SER A 522 -5.39 -12.61 -5.90
C SER A 522 -4.92 -14.00 -6.31
N LYS A 523 -5.15 -14.98 -5.44
CA LYS A 523 -4.84 -16.39 -5.74
C LYS A 523 -5.64 -16.92 -6.93
N SER A 524 -6.89 -16.45 -7.09
CA SER A 524 -7.77 -16.86 -8.20
C SER A 524 -7.31 -16.35 -9.56
N LEU A 525 -6.64 -15.21 -9.62
CA LEU A 525 -6.08 -14.65 -10.85
C LEU A 525 -4.66 -15.17 -11.14
N GLY A 526 -4.01 -15.82 -10.17
CA GLY A 526 -2.63 -16.30 -10.31
C GLY A 526 -1.59 -15.19 -10.57
N ASN A 527 -1.93 -13.92 -10.26
CA ASN A 527 -1.10 -12.75 -10.48
C ASN A 527 -0.36 -12.28 -9.21
N GLY A 528 -0.38 -13.08 -8.15
CA GLY A 528 0.34 -12.81 -6.91
C GLY A 528 1.85 -12.94 -7.10
N ILE A 529 2.60 -12.04 -6.50
CA ILE A 529 4.07 -12.06 -6.50
C ILE A 529 4.55 -12.34 -5.07
N ASP A 530 5.40 -13.36 -4.93
CA ASP A 530 6.03 -13.67 -3.64
C ASP A 530 7.16 -12.66 -3.38
N PRO A 531 7.15 -11.90 -2.28
CA PRO A 531 8.23 -10.98 -1.94
C PRO A 531 9.57 -11.70 -1.76
N MET A 532 9.57 -12.98 -1.39
CA MET A 532 10.80 -13.76 -1.22
C MET A 532 11.51 -14.03 -2.55
N ASP A 533 10.75 -14.29 -3.62
CA ASP A 533 11.30 -14.45 -4.98
C ASP A 533 11.93 -13.15 -5.48
N VAL A 534 11.31 -12.01 -5.14
CA VAL A 534 11.85 -10.68 -5.48
C VAL A 534 13.16 -10.42 -4.71
N ILE A 535 13.20 -10.74 -3.41
CA ILE A 535 14.40 -10.58 -2.57
C ILE A 535 15.52 -11.49 -3.07
N GLU A 536 15.23 -12.74 -3.44
CA GLU A 536 16.23 -13.65 -3.96
C GLU A 536 16.90 -13.10 -5.23
N LYS A 537 16.13 -12.44 -6.09
CA LYS A 537 16.64 -11.88 -7.36
C LYS A 537 17.33 -10.53 -7.20
N TYR A 538 16.76 -9.62 -6.40
CA TYR A 538 17.17 -8.22 -6.34
C TYR A 538 17.76 -7.77 -4.99
N GLY A 539 17.54 -8.55 -3.92
CA GLY A 539 17.87 -8.20 -2.57
C GLY A 539 16.74 -7.44 -1.85
N ALA A 540 16.80 -7.46 -0.52
CA ALA A 540 15.79 -6.80 0.33
C ALA A 540 15.81 -5.28 0.16
N ASP A 541 16.98 -4.66 0.08
CA ASP A 541 17.11 -3.21 -0.05
C ASP A 541 16.46 -2.67 -1.34
N ALA A 542 16.56 -3.39 -2.46
CA ALA A 542 15.92 -3.00 -3.71
C ALA A 542 14.39 -3.07 -3.62
N LEU A 543 13.85 -4.12 -2.97
CA LEU A 543 12.41 -4.22 -2.73
C LEU A 543 11.93 -3.10 -1.80
N ARG A 544 12.63 -2.84 -0.71
CA ARG A 544 12.31 -1.77 0.26
C ARG A 544 12.35 -0.38 -0.39
N TRP A 545 13.34 -0.12 -1.25
CA TRP A 545 13.41 1.11 -2.03
C TRP A 545 12.21 1.27 -2.96
N PHE A 546 11.86 0.23 -3.71
CA PHE A 546 10.70 0.22 -4.58
C PHE A 546 9.41 0.51 -3.78
N LEU A 547 9.21 -0.18 -2.64
CA LEU A 547 8.01 -0.05 -1.82
C LEU A 547 7.89 1.33 -1.15
N SER A 548 9.01 1.96 -0.79
CA SER A 548 9.01 3.29 -0.17
C SER A 548 8.89 4.44 -1.16
N ASN A 549 9.43 4.27 -2.38
CA ASN A 549 9.55 5.35 -3.38
C ASN A 549 8.40 5.36 -4.40
N GLY A 550 7.48 4.41 -4.32
CA GLY A 550 6.50 4.16 -5.39
C GLY A 550 5.18 4.90 -5.30
N SER A 551 4.80 5.49 -4.14
CA SER A 551 3.48 6.11 -3.98
C SER A 551 3.43 7.18 -2.91
N ALA A 552 2.41 8.05 -3.03
CA ALA A 552 1.97 8.92 -1.95
C ALA A 552 1.10 8.14 -0.93
N PRO A 553 1.00 8.60 0.33
CA PRO A 553 0.13 7.99 1.33
C PRO A 553 -1.30 7.78 0.83
N GLY A 554 -1.87 6.61 1.10
CA GLY A 554 -3.24 6.23 0.73
C GLY A 554 -3.48 5.92 -0.74
N GLN A 555 -2.44 5.83 -1.58
CA GLN A 555 -2.54 5.49 -2.99
C GLN A 555 -2.01 4.09 -3.27
N ASP A 556 -2.62 3.42 -4.27
CA ASP A 556 -2.18 2.11 -4.74
C ASP A 556 -0.85 2.19 -5.50
N VAL A 557 -0.06 1.13 -5.42
CA VAL A 557 1.21 0.97 -6.15
C VAL A 557 1.08 -0.14 -7.18
N ARG A 558 1.57 0.10 -8.39
CA ARG A 558 1.73 -0.95 -9.40
C ARG A 558 3.11 -1.56 -9.31
N PHE A 559 3.18 -2.87 -9.10
CA PHE A 559 4.43 -3.61 -9.16
C PHE A 559 4.92 -3.68 -10.60
N SER A 560 6.23 -3.51 -10.80
CA SER A 560 6.87 -3.63 -12.10
C SER A 560 8.31 -4.11 -11.93
N TYR A 561 8.72 -5.11 -12.70
CA TYR A 561 10.10 -5.60 -12.71
C TYR A 561 11.07 -4.55 -13.29
N GLU A 562 10.64 -3.71 -14.21
CA GLU A 562 11.44 -2.57 -14.70
C GLU A 562 11.81 -1.61 -13.58
N LYS A 563 10.87 -1.30 -12.68
CA LYS A 563 11.14 -0.47 -11.49
C LYS A 563 12.05 -1.19 -10.50
N MET A 564 11.97 -2.52 -10.41
CA MET A 564 12.91 -3.30 -9.59
C MET A 564 14.32 -3.26 -10.15
N ASP A 565 14.48 -3.36 -11.48
CA ASP A 565 15.78 -3.20 -12.16
C ASP A 565 16.36 -1.79 -11.90
N ALA A 566 15.54 -0.75 -11.95
CA ALA A 566 15.94 0.63 -11.63
C ALA A 566 16.37 0.76 -10.16
N SER A 567 15.66 0.13 -9.24
CA SER A 567 16.00 0.11 -7.81
C SER A 567 17.36 -0.58 -7.57
N TRP A 568 17.60 -1.72 -8.18
CA TRP A 568 18.86 -2.43 -8.10
C TRP A 568 20.02 -1.61 -8.70
N ASN A 569 19.79 -0.96 -9.85
CA ASN A 569 20.79 -0.10 -10.50
C ASN A 569 21.18 1.07 -9.60
N PHE A 570 20.24 1.65 -8.86
CA PHE A 570 20.53 2.71 -7.90
C PHE A 570 21.44 2.23 -6.77
N ILE A 571 21.15 1.07 -6.18
CA ILE A 571 21.99 0.48 -5.14
C ILE A 571 23.41 0.17 -5.69
N ASN A 572 23.48 -0.38 -6.89
CA ASN A 572 24.75 -0.67 -7.54
C ASN A 572 25.57 0.62 -7.80
N LYS A 573 24.89 1.74 -8.11
CA LYS A 573 25.55 3.07 -8.23
C LYS A 573 26.14 3.50 -6.89
N ILE A 574 25.38 3.38 -5.79
CA ILE A 574 25.85 3.68 -4.43
C ILE A 574 27.06 2.81 -4.08
N TRP A 575 26.99 1.52 -4.36
CA TRP A 575 28.09 0.58 -4.12
C TRP A 575 29.36 0.99 -4.86
N ASN A 576 29.26 1.31 -6.14
CA ASN A 576 30.41 1.69 -6.97
C ASN A 576 31.04 3.02 -6.53
N ILE A 577 30.21 4.01 -6.14
CA ILE A 577 30.72 5.29 -5.59
C ILE A 577 31.43 5.05 -4.28
N SER A 578 30.81 4.27 -3.38
CA SER A 578 31.41 3.94 -2.09
C SER A 578 32.75 3.24 -2.26
N ARG A 579 32.80 2.27 -3.18
CA ARG A 579 34.04 1.57 -3.52
C ARG A 579 35.11 2.52 -4.04
N TYR A 580 34.74 3.45 -4.94
CA TYR A 580 35.66 4.47 -5.45
C TYR A 580 36.23 5.35 -4.35
N ILE A 581 35.39 5.83 -3.44
CA ILE A 581 35.78 6.67 -2.30
C ILE A 581 36.73 5.90 -1.38
N LEU A 582 36.37 4.67 -1.02
CA LEU A 582 37.20 3.83 -0.14
C LEU A 582 38.58 3.49 -0.72
N MET A 583 38.64 3.23 -2.04
CA MET A 583 39.92 2.98 -2.73
C MET A 583 40.84 4.22 -2.74
N ASN A 584 40.28 5.41 -2.75
CA ASN A 584 41.01 6.67 -2.75
C ASN A 584 41.21 7.27 -1.34
N ASN A 585 40.78 6.58 -0.30
CA ASN A 585 40.73 7.14 1.07
C ASN A 585 42.11 7.23 1.74
N GLU A 586 43.05 6.38 1.34
CA GLU A 586 44.45 6.35 1.85
C GLU A 586 44.59 6.29 3.39
N GLY A 587 43.63 5.59 4.06
CA GLY A 587 43.67 5.39 5.51
C GLY A 587 43.11 6.55 6.35
N LEU A 588 42.45 7.52 5.74
CA LEU A 588 41.74 8.62 6.42
C LEU A 588 40.60 8.05 7.26
N THR A 589 40.53 8.42 8.53
CA THR A 589 39.43 8.05 9.42
C THR A 589 38.26 9.03 9.29
N LEU A 590 37.04 8.57 9.61
CA LEU A 590 35.85 9.42 9.61
C LEU A 590 35.98 10.61 10.59
N GLU A 591 36.66 10.42 11.75
CA GLU A 591 36.94 11.48 12.70
C GLU A 591 37.84 12.57 12.10
N GLN A 592 38.94 12.16 11.45
CA GLN A 592 39.82 13.10 10.73
C GLN A 592 39.09 13.83 9.60
N ALA A 593 38.26 13.10 8.85
CA ALA A 593 37.45 13.68 7.79
C ALA A 593 36.50 14.75 8.34
N THR A 594 35.81 14.47 9.44
CA THR A 594 34.90 15.42 10.09
C THR A 594 35.63 16.69 10.53
N ALA A 595 36.81 16.55 11.17
CA ALA A 595 37.61 17.70 11.56
C ALA A 595 38.09 18.54 10.37
N ASN A 596 38.42 17.91 9.24
CA ASN A 596 38.78 18.65 8.02
C ASN A 596 37.57 19.33 7.37
N VAL A 597 36.39 18.73 7.40
CA VAL A 597 35.15 19.36 6.90
C VAL A 597 34.82 20.62 7.69
N GLU A 598 35.07 20.65 9.01
CA GLU A 598 34.91 21.88 9.81
C GLU A 598 35.80 23.04 9.28
N LYS A 599 37.04 22.74 8.85
CA LYS A 599 37.92 23.75 8.23
C LYS A 599 37.34 24.24 6.89
N VAL A 600 36.70 23.37 6.10
CA VAL A 600 36.08 23.75 4.83
C VAL A 600 34.89 24.68 5.08
N VAL A 601 34.06 24.37 6.06
CA VAL A 601 32.90 25.18 6.47
C VAL A 601 33.34 26.56 6.97
N ASN A 602 34.43 26.62 7.71
CA ASN A 602 35.03 27.86 8.20
C ASN A 602 35.81 28.63 7.10
N LYS A 603 35.86 28.13 5.89
CA LYS A 603 36.64 28.71 4.75
C LYS A 603 38.13 28.76 5.00
N GLU A 604 38.67 27.92 5.88
CA GLU A 604 40.11 27.79 6.18
C GLU A 604 40.79 26.81 5.22
N ALA A 605 40.05 25.94 4.56
CA ALA A 605 40.53 24.95 3.62
C ALA A 605 39.47 24.63 2.56
N GLY A 606 39.84 23.83 1.56
CA GLY A 606 38.92 23.34 0.51
C GLY A 606 38.64 24.38 -0.57
N ASN A 607 37.93 23.93 -1.58
CA ASN A 607 37.56 24.74 -2.74
C ASN A 607 36.03 25.01 -2.80
N VAL A 608 35.60 25.70 -3.83
CA VAL A 608 34.20 26.09 -3.97
C VAL A 608 33.28 24.88 -4.22
N THR A 609 33.79 23.80 -4.86
CA THR A 609 32.97 22.58 -5.10
C THR A 609 32.80 21.76 -3.84
N ASP A 610 33.78 21.77 -2.93
CA ASP A 610 33.64 21.16 -1.60
C ASP A 610 32.55 21.87 -0.77
N ARG A 611 32.53 23.19 -0.76
CA ARG A 611 31.50 23.97 -0.06
C ARG A 611 30.12 23.80 -0.70
N TRP A 612 30.07 23.75 -2.02
CA TRP A 612 28.84 23.50 -2.75
C TRP A 612 28.18 22.16 -2.36
N ILE A 613 28.94 21.05 -2.39
CA ILE A 613 28.34 19.74 -2.05
C ILE A 613 27.93 19.65 -0.59
N LEU A 614 28.66 20.27 0.32
CA LEU A 614 28.32 20.34 1.73
C LEU A 614 27.05 21.17 1.99
N HIS A 615 26.89 22.29 1.27
CA HIS A 615 25.66 23.08 1.30
C HIS A 615 24.45 22.24 0.82
N ASN A 616 24.57 21.59 -0.33
CA ASN A 616 23.51 20.77 -0.90
C ASN A 616 23.19 19.52 -0.03
N LEU A 617 24.19 18.92 0.60
CA LEU A 617 24.01 17.86 1.58
C LEU A 617 23.18 18.35 2.79
N ASN A 618 23.51 19.52 3.31
CA ASN A 618 22.80 20.11 4.45
C ASN A 618 21.33 20.42 4.13
N GLU A 619 21.06 20.97 2.95
CA GLU A 619 19.67 21.14 2.46
C GLU A 619 18.95 19.79 2.29
N THR A 620 19.64 18.80 1.74
CA THR A 620 19.09 17.44 1.56
C THR A 620 18.72 16.81 2.89
N ILE A 621 19.57 16.92 3.91
CA ILE A 621 19.28 16.45 5.28
C ILE A 621 17.97 17.07 5.78
N GLY A 622 17.80 18.39 5.65
CA GLY A 622 16.60 19.09 6.10
C GLY A 622 15.35 18.63 5.36
N LYS A 623 15.40 18.59 4.04
CA LYS A 623 14.25 18.20 3.19
C LYS A 623 13.84 16.74 3.39
N VAL A 624 14.81 15.84 3.50
CA VAL A 624 14.54 14.40 3.75
C VAL A 624 13.90 14.20 5.12
N THR A 625 14.45 14.83 6.16
CA THR A 625 13.93 14.75 7.51
C THR A 625 12.49 15.28 7.59
N GLU A 626 12.22 16.44 7.00
CA GLU A 626 10.88 17.04 6.94
C GLU A 626 9.86 16.11 6.26
N ASN A 627 10.24 15.51 5.13
CA ASN A 627 9.34 14.61 4.40
C ASN A 627 9.12 13.27 5.12
N PHE A 628 10.14 12.74 5.81
CA PHE A 628 9.96 11.56 6.67
C PHE A 628 9.01 11.85 7.83
N ASP A 629 9.10 13.02 8.46
CA ASP A 629 8.21 13.42 9.55
C ASP A 629 6.76 13.62 9.09
N LYS A 630 6.56 13.89 7.79
CA LYS A 630 5.24 13.96 7.14
C LYS A 630 4.78 12.63 6.54
N PHE A 631 5.55 11.56 6.69
CA PHE A 631 5.33 10.26 6.06
C PHE A 631 5.34 10.28 4.51
N GLU A 632 5.94 11.30 3.90
CA GLU A 632 6.08 11.46 2.45
C GLU A 632 7.35 10.76 1.95
N PHE A 633 7.43 9.46 2.15
CA PHE A 633 8.65 8.67 1.85
C PHE A 633 9.02 8.68 0.37
N GLY A 634 8.05 8.71 -0.54
CA GLY A 634 8.31 8.82 -1.97
C GLY A 634 8.99 10.14 -2.35
N VAL A 635 8.60 11.25 -1.72
CA VAL A 635 9.23 12.56 -1.92
C VAL A 635 10.65 12.56 -1.36
N ALA A 636 10.81 12.04 -0.15
CA ALA A 636 12.14 11.90 0.48
C ALA A 636 13.08 11.04 -0.37
N GLY A 637 12.58 9.91 -0.88
CA GLY A 637 13.35 9.03 -1.76
C GLY A 637 13.78 9.72 -3.06
N HIS A 638 12.92 10.52 -3.67
CA HIS A 638 13.26 11.30 -4.87
C HIS A 638 14.34 12.35 -4.59
N ILE A 639 14.25 13.04 -3.46
CA ILE A 639 15.28 14.01 -3.01
C ILE A 639 16.63 13.31 -2.82
N LEU A 640 16.64 12.16 -2.13
CA LEU A 640 17.85 11.35 -1.95
C LEU A 640 18.42 10.85 -3.26
N TYR A 641 17.59 10.35 -4.15
CA TYR A 641 18.01 9.88 -5.46
C TYR A 641 18.71 10.98 -6.27
N ASN A 642 18.09 12.15 -6.36
CA ASN A 642 18.64 13.28 -7.11
C ASN A 642 19.97 13.76 -6.51
N PHE A 643 20.04 13.90 -5.18
CA PHE A 643 21.29 14.31 -4.52
C PHE A 643 22.41 13.28 -4.75
N ILE A 644 22.12 11.98 -4.55
CA ILE A 644 23.14 10.91 -4.64
C ILE A 644 23.57 10.69 -6.08
N TRP A 645 22.62 10.58 -7.00
CA TRP A 645 22.92 10.25 -8.40
C TRP A 645 23.45 11.43 -9.16
N ASP A 646 22.70 12.55 -9.20
CA ASP A 646 23.02 13.69 -10.03
C ASP A 646 24.10 14.57 -9.42
N GLU A 647 23.90 15.00 -8.15
CA GLU A 647 24.79 16.00 -7.57
C GLU A 647 26.08 15.38 -7.05
N PHE A 648 25.98 14.32 -6.26
CA PHE A 648 27.15 13.70 -5.67
C PHE A 648 27.91 12.83 -6.67
N ALA A 649 27.26 11.86 -7.33
CA ALA A 649 27.95 10.91 -8.21
C ALA A 649 28.36 11.52 -9.53
N ASP A 650 27.43 12.15 -10.25
CA ASP A 650 27.67 12.61 -11.61
C ASP A 650 28.42 13.95 -11.67
N TRP A 651 28.29 14.78 -10.65
CA TRP A 651 28.98 16.05 -10.59
C TRP A 651 30.13 16.07 -9.58
N TYR A 652 29.86 15.95 -8.28
CA TYR A 652 30.92 16.19 -7.28
C TYR A 652 32.08 15.20 -7.41
N VAL A 653 31.79 13.90 -7.51
CA VAL A 653 32.86 12.87 -7.69
C VAL A 653 33.70 13.16 -8.94
N GLU A 654 33.10 13.60 -10.04
CA GLU A 654 33.85 13.99 -11.25
C GLU A 654 34.63 15.29 -11.08
N LEU A 655 34.09 16.28 -10.40
CA LEU A 655 34.78 17.54 -10.07
C LEU A 655 36.01 17.28 -9.16
N THR A 656 35.90 16.34 -8.21
CA THR A 656 37.03 16.01 -7.30
C THR A 656 38.26 15.47 -8.03
N LYS A 657 38.12 14.88 -9.21
CA LYS A 657 39.24 14.33 -9.99
C LYS A 657 40.23 15.40 -10.40
N GLU A 658 39.80 16.66 -10.50
CA GLU A 658 40.73 17.79 -10.77
C GLU A 658 41.73 17.94 -9.63
N VAL A 659 41.30 17.83 -8.38
CA VAL A 659 42.17 17.91 -7.20
C VAL A 659 42.92 16.59 -6.96
N LEU A 660 42.22 15.43 -7.02
CA LEU A 660 42.81 14.13 -6.70
C LEU A 660 43.94 13.70 -7.65
N TYR A 661 43.98 14.24 -8.87
CA TYR A 661 45.03 13.99 -9.85
C TYR A 661 46.08 15.12 -9.88
N SER A 662 45.95 16.16 -9.05
CA SER A 662 46.95 17.23 -8.90
C SER A 662 48.11 16.77 -8.02
N ASP A 663 49.16 17.63 -7.87
CA ASP A 663 50.28 17.37 -6.98
C ASP A 663 50.09 17.97 -5.58
N ASN A 664 48.94 18.60 -5.30
CA ASN A 664 48.69 19.29 -4.02
C ASN A 664 48.12 18.30 -2.98
N GLU A 665 48.99 17.75 -2.17
CA GLU A 665 48.60 16.72 -1.15
C GLU A 665 47.69 17.29 -0.07
N GLU A 666 47.79 18.58 0.29
CA GLU A 666 46.92 19.19 1.32
C GLU A 666 45.50 19.30 0.80
N GLU A 667 45.30 19.74 -0.43
CA GLU A 667 43.96 19.78 -1.03
C GLU A 667 43.36 18.37 -1.26
N LYS A 668 44.18 17.38 -1.63
CA LYS A 668 43.73 16.00 -1.77
C LYS A 668 43.14 15.44 -0.47
N VAL A 669 43.82 15.68 0.68
CA VAL A 669 43.35 15.23 1.98
C VAL A 669 42.02 15.89 2.33
N ILE A 670 41.86 17.16 2.04
CA ILE A 670 40.58 17.88 2.27
C ILE A 670 39.46 17.33 1.39
N THR A 671 39.72 17.16 0.09
CA THR A 671 38.71 16.62 -0.85
C THR A 671 38.32 15.17 -0.50
N ARG A 672 39.27 14.32 -0.11
CA ARG A 672 39.00 12.97 0.41
C ARG A 672 38.14 13.02 1.67
N SER A 673 38.39 13.99 2.55
CA SER A 673 37.58 14.19 3.77
C SER A 673 36.14 14.55 3.45
N VAL A 674 35.93 15.46 2.49
CA VAL A 674 34.57 15.82 2.08
C VAL A 674 33.83 14.66 1.43
N LEU A 675 34.54 13.87 0.58
CA LEU A 675 33.98 12.65 -0.02
C LEU A 675 33.54 11.65 1.05
N LEU A 676 34.41 11.35 2.01
CA LEU A 676 34.12 10.37 3.09
C LEU A 676 33.02 10.87 4.02
N TYR A 677 33.05 12.12 4.42
CA TYR A 677 32.00 12.74 5.26
C TYR A 677 30.63 12.71 4.55
N THR A 678 30.58 13.10 3.28
CA THR A 678 29.35 13.09 2.51
C THR A 678 28.81 11.68 2.36
N LEU A 679 29.68 10.69 2.09
CA LEU A 679 29.29 9.27 2.05
C LEU A 679 28.70 8.81 3.37
N ASP A 680 29.30 9.12 4.52
CA ASP A 680 28.77 8.79 5.84
C ASP A 680 27.34 9.33 6.02
N LYS A 681 27.10 10.60 5.67
CA LYS A 681 25.78 11.21 5.81
C LYS A 681 24.75 10.58 4.85
N ILE A 682 25.16 10.29 3.62
CA ILE A 682 24.32 9.55 2.65
C ILE A 682 23.89 8.19 3.21
N LEU A 683 24.83 7.42 3.75
CA LEU A 683 24.53 6.10 4.32
C LEU A 683 23.54 6.19 5.48
N ARG A 684 23.71 7.18 6.36
CA ARG A 684 22.81 7.39 7.49
C ARG A 684 21.40 7.83 7.06
N LEU A 685 21.28 8.66 6.02
CA LEU A 685 19.98 9.06 5.46
C LEU A 685 19.27 7.91 4.73
N LEU A 686 20.03 7.04 4.07
CA LEU A 686 19.49 5.89 3.33
C LEU A 686 19.17 4.69 4.25
N HIS A 687 19.86 4.57 5.40
CA HIS A 687 19.76 3.40 6.26
C HIS A 687 18.32 2.99 6.62
N PRO A 688 17.40 3.89 6.95
CA PRO A 688 16.01 3.52 7.22
C PRO A 688 15.36 2.74 6.07
N ILE A 689 15.72 3.05 4.83
CA ILE A 689 15.16 2.40 3.63
C ILE A 689 15.98 1.18 3.22
N MET A 690 17.32 1.30 3.21
CA MET A 690 18.28 0.30 2.70
C MET A 690 19.21 -0.19 3.81
N PRO A 691 18.72 -0.98 4.78
CA PRO A 691 19.50 -1.29 5.96
C PRO A 691 20.72 -2.19 5.71
N PHE A 692 20.66 -3.10 4.75
CA PHE A 692 21.73 -4.09 4.55
C PHE A 692 22.95 -3.49 3.85
N VAL A 693 22.78 -2.84 2.72
CA VAL A 693 23.90 -2.24 1.95
C VAL A 693 24.55 -1.10 2.74
N THR A 694 23.75 -0.31 3.44
CA THR A 694 24.28 0.79 4.26
C THR A 694 25.10 0.29 5.45
N GLU A 695 24.67 -0.79 6.10
CA GLU A 695 25.44 -1.41 7.19
C GLU A 695 26.77 -1.97 6.67
N GLU A 696 26.76 -2.65 5.51
CA GLU A 696 27.97 -3.23 4.92
C GLU A 696 29.00 -2.16 4.59
N ILE A 697 28.58 -1.07 3.96
CA ILE A 697 29.49 0.04 3.60
C ILE A 697 29.93 0.81 4.85
N PHE A 698 29.01 1.08 5.78
CA PHE A 698 29.32 1.79 7.02
C PHE A 698 30.37 1.07 7.86
N GLY A 699 30.33 -0.26 7.91
CA GLY A 699 31.33 -1.08 8.59
C GLY A 699 32.74 -0.98 8.00
N GLN A 700 32.93 -0.33 6.82
CA GLN A 700 34.24 -0.03 6.25
C GLN A 700 34.81 1.32 6.73
N ILE A 701 33.95 2.22 7.23
CA ILE A 701 34.34 3.60 7.55
C ILE A 701 34.20 3.95 9.03
N SER A 702 33.46 3.14 9.79
CA SER A 702 33.22 3.35 11.21
C SER A 702 33.14 2.04 11.98
N GLU A 703 33.41 2.11 13.27
CA GLU A 703 33.16 1.01 14.21
C GLU A 703 31.71 1.04 14.70
N GLY A 704 31.13 -0.12 15.00
CA GLY A 704 29.77 -0.28 15.47
C GLY A 704 28.75 -0.44 14.33
N SER A 705 27.47 -0.43 14.69
CA SER A 705 26.37 -0.60 13.74
C SER A 705 25.73 0.73 13.38
N ILE A 706 25.42 0.93 12.11
CA ILE A 706 24.68 2.11 11.64
C ILE A 706 23.26 2.15 12.20
N VAL A 707 22.68 1.02 12.62
CA VAL A 707 21.34 0.92 13.22
C VAL A 707 21.17 1.85 14.42
N ILE A 708 22.24 2.03 15.20
CA ILE A 708 22.29 2.88 16.42
C ILE A 708 23.17 4.12 16.24
N ALA A 709 23.63 4.39 15.02
CA ALA A 709 24.39 5.60 14.73
C ALA A 709 23.47 6.83 14.72
N GLU A 710 24.02 7.99 15.02
CA GLU A 710 23.27 9.24 15.08
C GLU A 710 22.77 9.68 13.70
N TYR A 711 21.48 10.07 13.61
CA TYR A 711 20.86 10.59 12.40
C TYR A 711 21.42 11.99 12.06
N PRO A 712 21.70 12.29 10.78
CA PRO A 712 22.20 13.60 10.39
C PRO A 712 21.23 14.74 10.73
N THR A 713 21.77 15.84 11.21
CA THR A 713 21.01 17.05 11.52
C THR A 713 21.48 18.23 10.70
N VAL A 714 20.57 19.17 10.40
CA VAL A 714 20.90 20.43 9.72
C VAL A 714 21.79 21.29 10.62
N ASN A 715 22.88 21.81 10.05
CA ASN A 715 23.75 22.77 10.70
C ASN A 715 23.84 24.04 9.83
N PRO A 716 23.35 25.20 10.32
CA PRO A 716 23.37 26.46 9.56
C PRO A 716 24.75 26.91 9.09
N ALA A 717 25.82 26.46 9.75
CA ALA A 717 27.19 26.78 9.36
C ALA A 717 27.58 26.22 7.96
N PHE A 718 26.87 25.21 7.46
CA PHE A 718 27.11 24.64 6.15
C PHE A 718 26.47 25.45 5.00
N GLU A 719 25.68 26.47 5.29
CA GLU A 719 25.07 27.31 4.28
C GLU A 719 26.12 28.17 3.55
N ASP A 720 26.26 27.99 2.25
CA ASP A 720 27.12 28.79 1.35
C ASP A 720 26.41 29.03 0.01
N LEU A 721 25.55 30.06 -0.01
CA LEU A 721 24.76 30.42 -1.21
C LEU A 721 25.63 30.87 -2.36
N VAL A 722 26.79 31.44 -2.08
CA VAL A 722 27.73 31.89 -3.11
C VAL A 722 28.33 30.68 -3.83
N ALA A 723 28.79 29.71 -3.08
CA ALA A 723 29.29 28.43 -3.63
C ALA A 723 28.19 27.70 -4.41
N HIS A 724 26.99 27.63 -3.83
CA HIS A 724 25.84 26.99 -4.47
C HIS A 724 25.51 27.61 -5.82
N THR A 725 25.24 28.93 -5.87
CA THR A 725 24.85 29.64 -7.08
C THR A 725 25.96 29.56 -8.13
N GLY A 726 27.21 29.74 -7.72
CA GLY A 726 28.35 29.71 -8.63
C GLY A 726 28.55 28.36 -9.31
N VAL A 727 28.52 27.27 -8.52
CA VAL A 727 28.70 25.92 -9.06
C VAL A 727 27.50 25.50 -9.91
N GLU A 728 26.26 25.87 -9.55
CA GLU A 728 25.09 25.59 -10.40
C GLU A 728 25.22 26.30 -11.76
N SER A 729 25.66 27.58 -11.79
CA SER A 729 25.95 28.30 -13.05
C SER A 729 27.06 27.63 -13.85
N LEU A 730 28.09 27.10 -13.20
CA LEU A 730 29.15 26.33 -13.85
C LEU A 730 28.61 25.04 -14.48
N LYS A 731 27.75 24.33 -13.78
CA LYS A 731 27.07 23.11 -14.30
C LYS A 731 26.23 23.43 -15.53
N ASP A 732 25.50 24.54 -15.49
CA ASP A 732 24.66 24.99 -16.62
C ASP A 732 25.50 25.36 -17.84
N LEU A 733 26.64 26.05 -17.66
CA LEU A 733 27.58 26.33 -18.73
C LEU A 733 28.09 25.01 -19.36
N ILE A 734 28.55 24.07 -18.54
CA ILE A 734 29.09 22.81 -19.02
C ILE A 734 28.00 22.01 -19.77
N ARG A 735 26.77 21.97 -19.23
CA ARG A 735 25.61 21.32 -19.89
C ARG A 735 25.28 21.97 -21.22
N ALA A 736 25.25 23.30 -21.28
CA ALA A 736 24.97 24.03 -22.50
C ALA A 736 25.99 23.68 -23.62
N VAL A 737 27.28 23.67 -23.29
CA VAL A 737 28.33 23.29 -24.24
C VAL A 737 28.18 21.83 -24.68
N ARG A 738 27.93 20.93 -23.77
CA ARG A 738 27.74 19.47 -24.08
C ARG A 738 26.51 19.23 -24.95
N ASN A 739 25.41 19.92 -24.68
CA ASN A 739 24.18 19.81 -25.48
C ASN A 739 24.43 20.38 -26.91
N ALA A 740 25.06 21.54 -27.03
CA ALA A 740 25.39 22.11 -28.33
C ALA A 740 26.31 21.19 -29.17
N ARG A 741 27.27 20.53 -28.53
CA ARG A 741 28.10 19.49 -29.20
C ARG A 741 27.28 18.32 -29.68
N ALA A 742 26.35 17.84 -28.85
CA ALA A 742 25.49 16.68 -29.16
C ALA A 742 24.55 16.99 -30.34
N GLU A 743 23.97 18.18 -30.38
CA GLU A 743 23.08 18.62 -31.49
C GLU A 743 23.77 18.57 -32.87
N VAL A 744 25.07 18.83 -32.94
CA VAL A 744 25.85 18.82 -34.18
C VAL A 744 26.78 17.60 -34.27
N ASN A 745 26.61 16.59 -33.42
CA ASN A 745 27.42 15.33 -33.39
C ASN A 745 28.94 15.56 -33.28
N VAL A 746 29.37 16.57 -32.55
CA VAL A 746 30.79 16.85 -32.27
C VAL A 746 31.28 16.04 -31.07
N ALA A 747 32.33 15.26 -31.30
CA ALA A 747 32.92 14.45 -30.21
C ALA A 747 33.42 15.34 -29.04
N PRO A 748 33.25 14.90 -27.79
CA PRO A 748 33.74 15.65 -26.62
C PRO A 748 35.27 15.90 -26.65
N SER A 749 36.03 15.04 -27.31
CA SER A 749 37.46 15.15 -27.44
C SER A 749 37.94 16.16 -28.46
N LYS A 750 37.05 16.68 -29.35
CA LYS A 750 37.41 17.70 -30.33
C LYS A 750 37.54 19.08 -29.65
N PRO A 751 38.69 19.77 -29.71
CA PRO A 751 38.81 21.13 -29.20
C PRO A 751 37.92 22.10 -29.98
N ILE A 752 37.33 23.08 -29.27
CA ILE A 752 36.43 24.09 -29.84
C ILE A 752 36.64 25.46 -29.19
N THR A 753 36.22 26.52 -29.86
CA THR A 753 36.14 27.85 -29.27
C THR A 753 34.86 28.01 -28.46
N ILE A 754 35.00 28.51 -27.21
CA ILE A 754 33.89 28.78 -26.32
C ILE A 754 33.95 30.24 -25.89
N LEU A 755 32.90 31.00 -26.16
CA LEU A 755 32.80 32.40 -25.78
C LEU A 755 31.64 32.53 -24.78
N VAL A 756 31.93 33.04 -23.59
CA VAL A 756 30.97 33.25 -22.52
C VAL A 756 30.82 34.74 -22.26
N LYS A 757 29.70 35.29 -22.65
CA LYS A 757 29.36 36.70 -22.43
C LYS A 757 28.49 36.83 -21.19
N THR A 758 28.95 37.63 -20.22
CA THR A 758 28.16 37.95 -19.02
C THR A 758 28.38 39.40 -18.61
N SER A 759 27.30 40.08 -18.29
CA SER A 759 27.34 41.43 -17.70
C SER A 759 27.38 41.40 -16.17
N ASP A 760 27.26 40.24 -15.56
CA ASP A 760 27.36 40.00 -14.11
C ASP A 760 28.84 39.84 -13.75
N SER A 761 29.40 40.85 -13.07
CA SER A 761 30.82 40.88 -12.68
C SER A 761 31.20 39.78 -11.70
N ASP A 762 30.28 39.33 -10.84
CA ASP A 762 30.52 38.26 -9.86
C ASP A 762 30.57 36.92 -10.55
N LEU A 763 29.68 36.68 -11.50
CA LEU A 763 29.65 35.49 -12.34
C LEU A 763 30.88 35.41 -13.26
N GLU A 764 31.32 36.57 -13.85
CA GLU A 764 32.54 36.65 -14.66
C GLU A 764 33.77 36.26 -13.82
N ALA A 765 33.90 36.85 -12.62
CA ALA A 765 34.97 36.53 -11.68
C ALA A 765 34.95 35.07 -11.24
N PHE A 766 33.77 34.54 -10.98
CA PHE A 766 33.59 33.13 -10.59
C PHE A 766 34.03 32.16 -11.70
N PHE A 767 33.60 32.38 -12.93
CA PHE A 767 34.02 31.53 -14.04
C PHE A 767 35.51 31.62 -14.32
N ASN A 768 36.08 32.81 -14.26
CA ASN A 768 37.52 33.00 -14.44
C ASN A 768 38.36 32.37 -13.35
N SER A 769 37.86 32.32 -12.10
CA SER A 769 38.49 31.65 -10.98
C SER A 769 38.40 30.13 -11.04
N ASN A 770 37.44 29.61 -11.80
CA ASN A 770 37.15 28.18 -11.90
C ASN A 770 37.30 27.63 -13.35
N VAL A 771 38.16 28.32 -14.15
CA VAL A 771 38.38 28.02 -15.56
C VAL A 771 38.90 26.57 -15.77
N ASN A 772 39.64 26.03 -14.83
CA ASN A 772 40.13 24.63 -14.85
C ASN A 772 38.99 23.60 -15.00
N TYR A 773 37.88 23.79 -14.29
CA TYR A 773 36.69 22.92 -14.45
C TYR A 773 36.05 23.06 -15.83
N ILE A 774 35.90 24.32 -16.32
CA ILE A 774 35.36 24.57 -17.66
C ILE A 774 36.23 23.85 -18.70
N LYS A 775 37.53 24.04 -18.64
CA LYS A 775 38.50 23.39 -19.57
C LYS A 775 38.41 21.87 -19.51
N ARG A 776 38.37 21.28 -18.32
CA ARG A 776 38.30 19.82 -18.13
C ARG A 776 37.05 19.22 -18.75
N PHE A 777 35.89 19.85 -18.58
CA PHE A 777 34.61 19.26 -18.94
C PHE A 777 34.11 19.65 -20.34
N THR A 778 34.69 20.69 -20.95
CA THR A 778 34.27 21.19 -22.26
C THR A 778 35.35 21.15 -23.33
N ASN A 779 36.62 20.88 -22.96
CA ASN A 779 37.78 20.76 -23.85
C ASN A 779 37.86 21.93 -24.87
N PRO A 780 38.01 23.20 -24.42
CA PRO A 780 38.15 24.34 -25.34
C PRO A 780 39.55 24.43 -25.94
N GLU A 781 39.65 24.79 -27.21
CA GLU A 781 40.86 25.27 -27.83
C GLU A 781 41.10 26.74 -27.43
N HIS A 782 40.03 27.51 -27.46
CA HIS A 782 40.01 28.90 -26.99
C HIS A 782 38.81 29.12 -26.07
N LEU A 783 39.02 29.73 -24.93
CA LEU A 783 37.98 30.11 -23.97
C LEU A 783 38.11 31.57 -23.63
N GLU A 784 37.08 32.33 -23.88
CA GLU A 784 37.01 33.75 -23.49
C GLU A 784 35.76 34.00 -22.64
N ILE A 785 35.91 34.64 -21.50
CA ILE A 785 34.85 34.98 -20.55
C ILE A 785 34.94 36.47 -20.28
N ALA A 786 33.97 37.27 -20.76
CA ALA A 786 33.96 38.72 -20.61
C ALA A 786 32.56 39.32 -20.84
N SER A 787 32.42 40.61 -20.45
CA SER A 787 31.15 41.34 -20.64
C SER A 787 30.96 41.85 -22.08
N ASN A 788 32.06 42.08 -22.82
CA ASN A 788 32.07 42.73 -24.11
C ASN A 788 32.36 41.80 -25.29
N ILE A 789 31.85 40.58 -25.27
CA ILE A 789 31.99 39.65 -26.37
C ILE A 789 30.92 39.92 -27.42
N PRO A 790 31.32 40.26 -28.69
CA PRO A 790 30.34 40.38 -29.77
C PRO A 790 29.80 38.98 -30.14
N ALA A 791 28.50 38.90 -30.35
CA ALA A 791 27.89 37.69 -30.86
C ALA A 791 28.47 37.35 -32.26
N PRO A 792 29.05 36.17 -32.48
CA PRO A 792 29.54 35.75 -33.81
C PRO A 792 28.37 35.63 -34.79
N GLU A 793 28.59 36.00 -36.06
CA GLU A 793 27.55 35.92 -37.09
C GLU A 793 27.00 34.50 -37.32
N LEU A 794 27.86 33.47 -37.13
CA LEU A 794 27.52 32.07 -37.28
C LEU A 794 28.03 31.26 -36.06
N ALA A 795 27.20 31.13 -35.06
CA ALA A 795 27.49 30.35 -33.84
C ALA A 795 26.24 29.66 -33.34
N MET A 796 26.43 28.53 -32.68
CA MET A 796 25.39 28.00 -31.77
C MET A 796 25.37 28.90 -30.53
N SER A 797 24.19 29.30 -30.12
CA SER A 797 24.01 30.12 -28.92
C SER A 797 23.16 29.38 -27.90
N SER A 798 23.56 29.47 -26.66
CA SER A 798 22.79 29.00 -25.51
C SER A 798 22.74 30.09 -24.47
N VAL A 799 21.59 30.22 -23.79
CA VAL A 799 21.41 31.17 -22.69
C VAL A 799 21.29 30.40 -21.39
N ILE A 800 22.09 30.79 -20.42
CA ILE A 800 21.98 30.32 -19.04
C ILE A 800 21.66 31.53 -18.14
N THR A 801 21.35 31.29 -16.89
CA THR A 801 21.09 32.36 -15.95
C THR A 801 22.34 33.27 -15.82
N GLY A 802 22.21 34.50 -16.25
CA GLY A 802 23.27 35.55 -16.18
C GLY A 802 24.33 35.50 -17.29
N ALA A 803 24.29 34.56 -18.24
CA ALA A 803 25.28 34.50 -19.31
C ALA A 803 24.74 33.95 -20.63
N GLU A 804 25.38 34.40 -21.73
CA GLU A 804 25.18 33.88 -23.08
C GLU A 804 26.45 33.13 -23.52
N ILE A 805 26.28 31.96 -24.10
CA ILE A 805 27.38 31.08 -24.54
C ILE A 805 27.32 30.97 -26.04
N TYR A 806 28.43 31.26 -26.72
CA TYR A 806 28.55 31.15 -28.16
C TYR A 806 29.62 30.12 -28.52
N LEU A 807 29.26 29.22 -29.44
CA LEU A 807 30.15 28.23 -30.03
C LEU A 807 30.20 28.48 -31.54
N PRO A 808 31.28 29.05 -32.09
CA PRO A 808 31.38 29.31 -33.54
C PRO A 808 31.21 28.04 -34.36
N LEU A 809 30.36 28.05 -35.37
CA LEU A 809 30.05 26.88 -36.18
C LEU A 809 31.27 26.38 -36.99
N ALA A 810 32.20 27.24 -37.33
CA ALA A 810 33.43 26.89 -38.03
C ALA A 810 34.29 25.86 -37.26
N ASP A 811 34.26 25.92 -35.93
CA ASP A 811 35.03 25.01 -35.07
C ASP A 811 34.26 23.73 -34.77
N LEU A 812 32.93 23.80 -34.79
CA LEU A 812 32.07 22.68 -34.49
C LEU A 812 31.96 21.68 -35.64
N LEU A 813 31.91 22.16 -36.88
CA LEU A 813 31.62 21.35 -38.04
C LEU A 813 32.90 21.14 -38.90
N ASN A 814 33.12 19.90 -39.37
CA ASN A 814 33.88 19.68 -40.55
C ASN A 814 32.95 20.05 -41.74
N VAL A 815 33.10 21.32 -42.22
CA VAL A 815 32.14 21.88 -43.19
C VAL A 815 32.11 21.06 -44.46
N GLU A 816 33.22 20.44 -44.87
CA GLU A 816 33.28 19.57 -46.06
C GLU A 816 32.51 18.26 -45.84
N GLU A 817 32.68 17.62 -44.68
CA GLU A 817 31.95 16.36 -44.35
C GLU A 817 30.46 16.64 -44.15
N GLU A 818 30.11 17.74 -43.52
CA GLU A 818 28.71 18.12 -43.32
C GLU A 818 28.01 18.51 -44.61
N LEU A 819 28.68 19.27 -45.51
CA LEU A 819 28.17 19.52 -46.85
C LEU A 819 27.97 18.20 -47.62
N ALA A 820 28.92 17.29 -47.56
CA ALA A 820 28.78 15.96 -48.20
C ALA A 820 27.64 15.14 -47.62
N ARG A 821 27.39 15.22 -46.33
CA ARG A 821 26.24 14.59 -45.64
C ARG A 821 24.92 15.23 -46.08
N LEU A 822 24.85 16.54 -46.07
CA LEU A 822 23.67 17.32 -46.46
C LEU A 822 23.33 17.10 -47.94
N ASP A 823 24.36 16.98 -48.82
CA ASP A 823 24.12 16.67 -50.24
C ASP A 823 23.53 15.26 -50.44
N LYS A 824 23.96 14.28 -49.65
CA LYS A 824 23.32 12.93 -49.63
C LYS A 824 21.89 12.98 -49.12
N GLU A 825 21.64 13.76 -48.09
CA GLU A 825 20.31 13.95 -47.54
C GLU A 825 19.38 14.67 -48.52
N LEU A 826 19.87 15.72 -49.18
CA LEU A 826 19.15 16.44 -50.22
C LEU A 826 18.77 15.52 -51.39
N ALA A 827 19.72 14.70 -51.84
CA ALA A 827 19.47 13.71 -52.88
C ALA A 827 18.40 12.67 -52.47
N LYS A 828 18.40 12.27 -51.19
CA LYS A 828 17.36 11.38 -50.65
C LYS A 828 16.00 12.05 -50.71
N TRP A 829 15.86 13.27 -50.17
CA TRP A 829 14.55 13.96 -50.19
C TRP A 829 14.09 14.27 -51.60
N GLN A 830 14.98 14.61 -52.55
CA GLN A 830 14.66 14.77 -53.97
C GLN A 830 14.07 13.49 -54.57
N LYS A 831 14.71 12.34 -54.29
CA LYS A 831 14.22 11.02 -54.76
C LYS A 831 12.82 10.68 -54.19
N GLU A 832 12.60 10.95 -52.91
CA GLU A 832 11.30 10.72 -52.25
C GLU A 832 10.22 11.64 -52.86
N LEU A 833 10.54 12.94 -53.09
CA LEU A 833 9.64 13.88 -53.75
C LEU A 833 9.28 13.44 -55.17
N ASP A 834 10.28 12.97 -55.94
CA ASP A 834 10.06 12.49 -57.32
C ASP A 834 9.17 11.24 -57.32
N MET A 835 9.36 10.32 -56.37
CA MET A 835 8.51 9.12 -56.21
C MET A 835 7.04 9.47 -55.90
N VAL A 836 6.83 10.33 -54.92
CA VAL A 836 5.49 10.77 -54.52
C VAL A 836 4.86 11.64 -55.62
N GLY A 837 5.63 12.50 -56.27
CA GLY A 837 5.21 13.32 -57.41
C GLY A 837 4.73 12.47 -58.59
N LYS A 838 5.47 11.40 -58.96
CA LYS A 838 5.06 10.44 -59.97
C LYS A 838 3.79 9.69 -59.62
N LYS A 839 3.59 9.36 -58.32
CA LYS A 839 2.32 8.74 -57.89
C LYS A 839 1.13 9.70 -58.04
N LEU A 840 1.31 10.96 -57.59
CA LEU A 840 0.26 11.96 -57.61
C LEU A 840 -0.02 12.53 -58.99
N SER A 841 0.92 12.45 -59.96
CA SER A 841 0.73 12.80 -61.35
C SER A 841 0.09 11.69 -62.20
N ASN A 842 -0.05 10.47 -61.62
CA ASN A 842 -0.75 9.38 -62.31
C ASN A 842 -2.26 9.54 -62.15
N GLU A 843 -2.90 10.04 -63.19
CA GLU A 843 -4.36 10.29 -63.25
C GLU A 843 -5.19 9.06 -62.89
N ARG A 844 -4.73 7.84 -63.26
CA ARG A 844 -5.41 6.58 -62.90
C ARG A 844 -5.33 6.27 -61.41
N PHE A 845 -4.22 6.61 -60.77
CA PHE A 845 -4.07 6.44 -59.33
C PHE A 845 -4.98 7.41 -58.59
N VAL A 846 -4.94 8.69 -58.95
CA VAL A 846 -5.73 9.75 -58.28
C VAL A 846 -7.23 9.51 -58.46
N ALA A 847 -7.66 8.99 -59.61
CA ALA A 847 -9.08 8.74 -59.93
C ALA A 847 -9.61 7.47 -59.24
N ASN A 848 -8.78 6.45 -59.00
CA ASN A 848 -9.26 5.13 -58.55
C ASN A 848 -8.91 4.82 -57.09
N ALA A 849 -7.96 5.54 -56.45
CA ALA A 849 -7.61 5.36 -55.07
C ALA A 849 -8.63 6.03 -54.12
N LYS A 850 -8.79 5.51 -52.92
CA LYS A 850 -9.63 6.15 -51.91
C LYS A 850 -9.10 7.56 -51.60
N PRO A 851 -9.98 8.56 -51.36
CA PRO A 851 -9.58 9.94 -51.06
C PRO A 851 -8.55 10.07 -49.93
N GLU A 852 -8.69 9.25 -48.87
CA GLU A 852 -7.77 9.19 -47.72
C GLU A 852 -6.35 8.76 -48.12
N VAL A 853 -6.20 7.85 -49.09
CA VAL A 853 -4.90 7.39 -49.58
C VAL A 853 -4.23 8.47 -50.44
N VAL A 854 -5.00 9.20 -51.24
CA VAL A 854 -4.49 10.32 -52.03
C VAL A 854 -4.06 11.46 -51.08
N GLN A 855 -4.87 11.77 -50.08
CA GLN A 855 -4.52 12.79 -49.10
C GLN A 855 -3.22 12.43 -48.35
N LYS A 856 -3.07 11.18 -47.91
CA LYS A 856 -1.85 10.69 -47.26
C LYS A 856 -0.60 10.83 -48.13
N GLU A 857 -0.69 10.62 -49.41
CA GLU A 857 0.44 10.87 -50.34
C GLU A 857 0.70 12.36 -50.55
N ARG A 858 -0.31 13.24 -50.52
CA ARG A 858 -0.11 14.71 -50.51
C ARG A 858 0.55 15.21 -49.23
N ASP A 859 0.17 14.67 -48.08
CA ASP A 859 0.76 15.00 -46.80
C ASP A 859 2.24 14.60 -46.77
N LYS A 860 2.59 13.43 -47.33
CA LYS A 860 3.99 13.02 -47.51
C LYS A 860 4.76 13.95 -48.45
N GLN A 861 4.15 14.38 -49.53
CA GLN A 861 4.77 15.31 -50.47
C GLN A 861 5.10 16.64 -49.77
N ALA A 862 4.17 17.16 -48.97
CA ALA A 862 4.37 18.38 -48.20
C ALA A 862 5.48 18.22 -47.17
N ASP A 863 5.50 17.10 -46.42
CA ASP A 863 6.55 16.78 -45.44
C ASP A 863 7.94 16.67 -46.09
N TYR A 864 8.03 15.93 -47.20
CA TYR A 864 9.30 15.76 -47.93
C TYR A 864 9.76 17.08 -48.57
N LYS A 865 8.84 17.93 -49.02
CA LYS A 865 9.15 19.27 -49.54
C LYS A 865 9.71 20.18 -48.46
N ALA A 866 9.09 20.16 -47.27
CA ALA A 866 9.57 20.92 -46.10
C ALA A 866 11.01 20.48 -45.68
N LYS A 867 11.26 19.17 -45.66
CA LYS A 867 12.57 18.59 -45.37
C LYS A 867 13.63 18.97 -46.44
N TYR A 868 13.24 18.92 -47.71
CA TYR A 868 14.10 19.33 -48.83
C TYR A 868 14.50 20.77 -48.67
N ASP A 869 13.52 21.69 -48.51
CA ASP A 869 13.76 23.12 -48.40
C ASP A 869 14.60 23.49 -47.17
N ALA A 870 14.36 22.80 -46.05
CA ALA A 870 15.18 22.95 -44.84
C ALA A 870 16.64 22.50 -45.07
N THR A 871 16.83 21.39 -45.79
CA THR A 871 18.18 20.90 -46.14
C THR A 871 18.91 21.88 -47.07
N VAL A 872 18.19 22.45 -48.09
CA VAL A 872 18.79 23.50 -48.98
C VAL A 872 19.21 24.74 -48.17
N ALA A 873 18.35 25.22 -47.27
CA ALA A 873 18.67 26.36 -46.42
C ALA A 873 19.93 26.10 -45.57
N ARG A 874 20.05 24.87 -45.04
CA ARG A 874 21.18 24.42 -44.24
C ARG A 874 22.48 24.35 -45.07
N ILE A 875 22.42 23.88 -46.32
CA ILE A 875 23.55 23.87 -47.25
C ILE A 875 24.02 25.30 -47.53
N ASP A 876 23.11 26.24 -47.74
CA ASP A 876 23.44 27.63 -48.01
C ASP A 876 24.12 28.32 -46.81
N GLU A 877 23.67 27.99 -45.57
CA GLU A 877 24.33 28.40 -44.35
C GLU A 877 25.74 27.81 -44.22
N MET A 878 25.91 26.50 -44.49
CA MET A 878 27.22 25.85 -44.45
C MET A 878 28.19 26.46 -45.51
N LYS A 879 27.75 26.77 -46.69
CA LYS A 879 28.56 27.44 -47.75
C LYS A 879 29.04 28.80 -47.35
N LYS A 880 28.34 29.54 -46.48
CA LYS A 880 28.81 30.81 -45.94
C LYS A 880 30.00 30.66 -44.97
N LEU A 881 30.13 29.47 -44.33
CA LEU A 881 31.23 29.15 -43.44
C LEU A 881 32.56 28.85 -44.16
N VAL A 882 32.52 28.57 -45.47
CA VAL A 882 33.70 28.25 -46.29
C VAL A 882 34.25 29.54 -46.95
N LYS A 883 33.50 30.63 -46.97
CA LYS A 883 33.96 31.93 -47.47
C LYS A 883 34.57 32.77 -46.33
#